data_9fc174e5baf93ea76ba4b0bff8a05bea
#
_entry.id   9fc174e5baf93ea76ba4b0bff8a05bea
#
_cell.length_a   1.000
_cell.length_b   1.000
_cell.length_c   1.000
_cell.angle_alpha   90.00
_cell.angle_beta   90.00
_cell.angle_gamma   90.00
#
_symmetry.space_group_name_H-M   'P 1'
#
loop_
_entity.id
_entity.type
_entity.pdbx_description
1 polymer ?
#
loop_
_entity_poly.entity_id
_entity_poly.type
_entity_poly.pdbx_seq_one_letter_code
_entity_poly.pdbx_strand_id
1 'polypeptide(L)'
;MLDTPEAVVEALRENHDRPHGTQRTVTAEELVEAAEVFDEPDTLVTALLELMTAYEFTGEQRKSPVVFARLLKLWDTAPKSFSAWEAHQVFWRFKWVTTSLLQVPEMPLATVRGWIDTMRQRYEEAGHGMQPVAAMRHHVAAHTGTGVDDAYDLWVTRPRTELSDCEACETRHRAWHRVAAGDDAGALDTWGPVLAGEQGCSEEPQMSQARALLPLLRLGRADEARSHHLTGYRRVRGSTGMQHEVGLHLEFCALSRNEGRGLEVLAENRPLFGATGAPLDRLGFLTGVEVLLARLVEDGHGETPVAGPPGRNWTADGLLAHVRAEADRLAAAFDARNGTTTVGDRRRERLARRPLLDEPLPLGLRTAAAPRTAAGAGAAPAAPAVAGPGTPGIPEDFVALVAEARRLNHLGHPGDTRLWARIAERLADGSAAHDDRVGPEELLRAELAEERAYRLRQKDEDAESGAELETAAGLYEELGMEWRALAARARALAWTTGEDDADAERDGAVRVRLGRLVREAERLEDEAPLTGEKPGEAEAAAGVDVAADRVLAHLTVLYADAYTAYQEAMRRAPEESGTAPERFREAVGRLRAEAERLGVPHQVANARQFVADEAGRRGDVALAESELRAALVDVEASDRPWRGSRPRALLAQIMLSRQEPAEAAELLHRALADAVRYDDADFPVAPTYSLLGHASSHLGDHAGAVRHLSEAAALFDRGGEHEDAAGVRLQLADVLAESGRQADAVAVLESLLSEESAAALDERMVAQIRLSLARGLRELEEYLPSAEEFLRLAGTVAGWEDDAPIRTLVTADTAIALALADRWEAAEAAYERAFTAHAEAPNPPLIVRMTREFARLTAAAREAEGVEDALAHLARADAVLDAVPADAEGFAVWYERGEVHYRRARVLTEAERFEEALAEAEAAIAVHEGGGEHGELPRAEAVRFAALVEGNGLGRTGDAIARLTTAAARCRRAGHPEAAQVLDALRQDYLARPRD
;
A
#
# COMPACT_ATOMS: atom_id res chain seq x y z
N MET A 1 13.34 44.91 1.41
CA MET A 1 14.40 45.57 0.58
C MET A 1 15.73 45.21 1.20
N LEU A 2 16.66 44.69 0.39
CA LEU A 2 17.98 44.19 0.84
C LEU A 2 19.01 45.34 0.88
N ASP A 3 18.65 46.38 1.64
CA ASP A 3 19.41 47.66 1.63
C ASP A 3 20.50 47.73 2.74
N THR A 4 20.59 46.69 3.57
CA THR A 4 21.60 46.55 4.63
C THR A 4 22.16 45.12 4.71
N PRO A 5 23.39 44.93 5.21
CA PRO A 5 23.93 43.57 5.41
C PRO A 5 23.08 42.70 6.33
N GLU A 6 22.51 43.26 7.39
CA GLU A 6 21.65 42.56 8.33
C GLU A 6 20.35 42.04 7.63
N ALA A 7 19.78 42.85 6.72
CA ALA A 7 18.62 42.44 5.92
C ALA A 7 18.96 41.28 4.97
N VAL A 8 20.19 41.24 4.43
CA VAL A 8 20.66 40.13 3.59
C VAL A 8 20.86 38.87 4.45
N VAL A 9 21.46 38.99 5.65
CA VAL A 9 21.65 37.85 6.56
C VAL A 9 20.30 37.27 7.01
N GLU A 10 19.30 38.10 7.31
CA GLU A 10 17.97 37.59 7.64
C GLU A 10 17.29 36.88 6.46
N ALA A 11 17.38 37.44 5.25
CA ALA A 11 16.87 36.80 4.05
C ALA A 11 17.63 35.49 3.72
N LEU A 12 18.92 35.38 4.05
CA LEU A 12 19.69 34.13 3.94
C LEU A 12 19.15 33.05 4.89
N ARG A 13 18.79 33.42 6.14
CA ARG A 13 18.16 32.48 7.09
C ARG A 13 16.82 32.01 6.59
N GLU A 14 15.96 32.93 6.17
CA GLU A 14 14.66 32.58 5.57
C GLU A 14 14.82 31.64 4.35
N ASN A 15 15.85 31.88 3.51
CA ASN A 15 16.11 31.03 2.34
C ASN A 15 16.65 29.64 2.75
N HIS A 16 17.44 29.60 3.80
CA HIS A 16 17.99 28.33 4.32
C HIS A 16 16.89 27.38 4.81
N ASP A 17 15.84 27.90 5.40
CA ASP A 17 14.68 27.15 5.91
C ASP A 17 13.72 26.70 4.80
N ARG A 18 13.87 27.20 3.57
CA ARG A 18 13.06 26.77 2.43
C ARG A 18 13.45 25.37 1.96
N PRO A 19 12.48 24.58 1.50
CA PRO A 19 12.78 23.30 0.83
C PRO A 19 13.75 23.49 -0.35
N HIS A 20 14.61 22.50 -0.59
CA HIS A 20 15.47 22.50 -1.76
C HIS A 20 14.65 22.51 -3.05
N GLY A 21 14.97 23.40 -3.98
CA GLY A 21 14.28 23.56 -5.25
C GLY A 21 14.66 24.85 -5.97
N THR A 22 14.11 25.05 -7.16
CA THR A 22 14.45 26.18 -8.04
C THR A 22 14.28 27.54 -7.36
N GLN A 23 13.23 27.72 -6.55
CA GLN A 23 13.00 29.00 -5.86
C GLN A 23 14.13 29.33 -4.87
N ARG A 24 14.55 28.33 -4.05
CA ARG A 24 15.67 28.49 -3.12
C ARG A 24 16.96 28.85 -3.86
N THR A 25 17.21 28.23 -5.03
CA THR A 25 18.40 28.49 -5.84
C THR A 25 18.39 29.89 -6.41
N VAL A 26 17.29 30.34 -7.03
CA VAL A 26 17.16 31.70 -7.59
C VAL A 26 17.31 32.76 -6.49
N THR A 27 16.64 32.56 -5.34
CA THR A 27 16.81 33.50 -4.22
C THR A 27 18.25 33.51 -3.70
N ALA A 28 18.95 32.37 -3.63
CA ALA A 28 20.35 32.33 -3.22
C ALA A 28 21.28 33.10 -4.22
N GLU A 29 21.01 32.99 -5.54
CA GLU A 29 21.73 33.78 -6.56
C GLU A 29 21.50 35.29 -6.34
N GLU A 30 20.25 35.72 -6.13
CA GLU A 30 19.90 37.13 -5.84
C GLU A 30 20.53 37.63 -4.53
N LEU A 31 20.61 36.80 -3.49
CA LEU A 31 21.23 37.16 -2.22
C LEU A 31 22.76 37.30 -2.31
N VAL A 32 23.43 36.52 -3.18
CA VAL A 32 24.86 36.72 -3.47
C VAL A 32 25.07 38.05 -4.20
N GLU A 33 24.24 38.37 -5.19
CA GLU A 33 24.32 39.68 -5.87
C GLU A 33 24.09 40.84 -4.92
N ALA A 34 23.11 40.70 -3.99
CA ALA A 34 22.87 41.72 -2.97
C ALA A 34 24.05 41.85 -1.98
N ALA A 35 24.66 40.74 -1.54
CA ALA A 35 25.81 40.74 -0.64
C ALA A 35 27.07 41.39 -1.28
N GLU A 36 27.22 41.29 -2.60
CA GLU A 36 28.35 41.91 -3.33
C GLU A 36 28.34 43.45 -3.32
N VAL A 37 27.19 44.06 -3.07
CA VAL A 37 27.05 45.52 -2.99
C VAL A 37 27.71 46.10 -1.74
N PHE A 38 27.83 45.28 -0.69
CA PHE A 38 28.41 45.71 0.58
C PHE A 38 29.90 45.30 0.64
N ASP A 39 30.72 46.19 1.23
CA ASP A 39 32.15 45.88 1.44
C ASP A 39 32.34 45.11 2.77
N GLU A 40 31.50 44.03 2.92
CA GLU A 40 31.46 43.17 4.09
C GLU A 40 31.70 41.72 3.69
N PRO A 41 32.95 41.19 3.79
CA PRO A 41 33.25 39.85 3.34
C PRO A 41 32.50 38.72 4.05
N ASP A 42 32.12 38.87 5.31
CA ASP A 42 31.40 37.89 6.14
C ASP A 42 29.99 37.61 5.57
N THR A 43 29.22 38.66 5.22
CA THR A 43 27.90 38.52 4.56
C THR A 43 28.05 37.78 3.23
N LEU A 44 29.10 38.12 2.45
CA LEU A 44 29.35 37.45 1.17
C LEU A 44 29.76 35.98 1.36
N VAL A 45 30.51 35.64 2.41
CA VAL A 45 30.88 34.26 2.74
C VAL A 45 29.65 33.42 3.01
N THR A 46 28.73 33.91 3.88
CA THR A 46 27.49 33.23 4.20
C THR A 46 26.62 33.01 2.96
N ALA A 47 26.49 34.06 2.10
CA ALA A 47 25.71 33.97 0.85
C ALA A 47 26.30 32.95 -0.14
N LEU A 48 27.62 32.90 -0.31
CA LEU A 48 28.27 31.91 -1.19
C LEU A 48 28.12 30.48 -0.68
N LEU A 49 28.16 30.27 0.66
CA LEU A 49 27.93 28.95 1.25
C LEU A 49 26.50 28.48 1.03
N GLU A 50 25.48 29.34 1.20
CA GLU A 50 24.08 29.00 0.92
C GLU A 50 23.87 28.70 -0.58
N LEU A 51 24.45 29.50 -1.48
CA LEU A 51 24.38 29.26 -2.93
C LEU A 51 24.98 27.91 -3.33
N MET A 52 26.11 27.52 -2.77
CA MET A 52 26.69 26.20 -3.02
C MET A 52 25.78 25.06 -2.52
N THR A 53 25.14 25.24 -1.36
CA THR A 53 24.17 24.26 -0.85
C THR A 53 22.97 24.15 -1.80
N ALA A 54 22.43 25.28 -2.27
CA ALA A 54 21.33 25.28 -3.22
C ALA A 54 21.70 24.55 -4.52
N TYR A 55 22.86 24.77 -5.09
CA TYR A 55 23.32 24.10 -6.32
C TYR A 55 23.51 22.60 -6.15
N GLU A 56 24.00 22.15 -5.00
CA GLU A 56 24.24 20.72 -4.72
C GLU A 56 22.92 19.93 -4.71
N PHE A 57 21.91 20.43 -3.99
CA PHE A 57 20.65 19.72 -3.84
C PHE A 57 19.62 19.95 -4.95
N THR A 58 19.92 20.83 -5.95
CA THR A 58 19.02 21.06 -7.10
C THR A 58 19.55 20.50 -8.42
N GLY A 59 20.68 19.76 -8.39
CA GLY A 59 21.28 19.20 -9.59
C GLY A 59 21.96 20.25 -10.47
N GLU A 60 22.47 21.35 -9.88
CA GLU A 60 23.20 22.43 -10.55
C GLU A 60 24.71 22.39 -10.28
N GLN A 61 25.25 21.21 -10.00
CA GLN A 61 26.63 20.98 -9.56
C GLN A 61 27.67 21.58 -10.51
N ARG A 62 27.40 21.69 -11.81
CA ARG A 62 28.34 22.35 -12.78
C ARG A 62 28.66 23.81 -12.39
N LYS A 63 27.84 24.51 -11.62
CA LYS A 63 28.05 25.89 -11.19
C LYS A 63 28.91 26.00 -9.91
N SER A 64 28.90 24.96 -9.06
CA SER A 64 29.57 24.94 -7.73
C SER A 64 31.06 25.26 -7.76
N PRO A 65 31.87 24.77 -8.72
CA PRO A 65 33.31 25.08 -8.75
C PRO A 65 33.62 26.57 -8.88
N VAL A 66 32.84 27.34 -9.62
CA VAL A 66 33.02 28.80 -9.80
C VAL A 66 32.73 29.54 -8.48
N VAL A 67 31.66 29.17 -7.79
CA VAL A 67 31.28 29.76 -6.50
C VAL A 67 32.35 29.44 -5.44
N PHE A 68 32.82 28.19 -5.43
CA PHE A 68 33.87 27.79 -4.49
C PHE A 68 35.21 28.49 -4.73
N ALA A 69 35.59 28.72 -6.00
CA ALA A 69 36.82 29.50 -6.32
C ALA A 69 36.76 30.93 -5.72
N ARG A 70 35.57 31.54 -5.72
CA ARG A 70 35.37 32.86 -5.08
C ARG A 70 35.46 32.76 -3.56
N LEU A 71 34.87 31.75 -2.96
CA LEU A 71 34.92 31.48 -1.53
C LEU A 71 36.38 31.22 -1.07
N LEU A 72 37.13 30.40 -1.82
CA LEU A 72 38.51 30.12 -1.54
C LEU A 72 39.41 31.35 -1.65
N LYS A 73 39.15 32.25 -2.62
CA LYS A 73 39.84 33.53 -2.73
C LYS A 73 39.59 34.43 -1.49
N LEU A 74 38.37 34.46 -0.98
CA LEU A 74 38.03 35.16 0.27
C LEU A 74 38.75 34.52 1.47
N TRP A 75 38.81 33.21 1.57
CA TRP A 75 39.59 32.51 2.57
C TRP A 75 41.06 32.91 2.56
N ASP A 76 41.68 33.00 1.37
CA ASP A 76 43.09 33.35 1.25
C ASP A 76 43.38 34.83 1.54
N THR A 77 42.41 35.74 1.32
CA THR A 77 42.61 37.18 1.46
C THR A 77 42.07 37.77 2.74
N ALA A 78 41.02 37.21 3.28
CA ALA A 78 40.31 37.68 4.46
C ALA A 78 39.87 36.52 5.41
N PRO A 79 40.81 35.66 5.90
CA PRO A 79 40.46 34.49 6.69
C PRO A 79 39.76 34.82 8.03
N LYS A 80 39.89 36.05 8.51
CA LYS A 80 39.24 36.52 9.74
C LYS A 80 37.71 36.80 9.57
N SER A 81 37.24 36.87 8.35
CA SER A 81 35.80 37.04 8.00
C SER A 81 35.04 35.72 8.04
N PHE A 82 35.68 34.63 8.43
CA PHE A 82 35.06 33.31 8.56
C PHE A 82 34.93 32.96 10.04
N SER A 83 33.71 32.65 10.46
CA SER A 83 33.46 31.98 11.74
C SER A 83 34.12 30.58 11.76
N ALA A 84 34.24 29.97 12.92
CA ALA A 84 34.81 28.61 13.04
C ALA A 84 33.98 27.59 12.22
N TRP A 85 32.64 27.76 12.17
CA TRP A 85 31.76 26.93 11.37
C TRP A 85 31.98 27.13 9.86
N GLU A 86 32.04 28.38 9.39
CA GLU A 86 32.29 28.68 7.97
C GLU A 86 33.65 28.21 7.51
N ALA A 87 34.69 28.34 8.35
CA ALA A 87 35.99 27.78 8.09
C ALA A 87 35.95 26.24 7.91
N HIS A 88 35.24 25.54 8.79
CA HIS A 88 34.97 24.11 8.65
C HIS A 88 34.23 23.81 7.33
N GLN A 89 33.21 24.61 6.96
CA GLN A 89 32.45 24.46 5.71
C GLN A 89 33.33 24.63 4.45
N VAL A 90 34.30 25.50 4.46
CA VAL A 90 35.26 25.65 3.33
C VAL A 90 36.00 24.32 3.10
N PHE A 91 36.57 23.74 4.15
CA PHE A 91 37.29 22.44 4.03
C PHE A 91 36.32 21.31 3.66
N TRP A 92 35.13 21.27 4.26
CA TRP A 92 34.11 20.27 3.94
C TRP A 92 33.73 20.27 2.44
N ARG A 93 33.55 21.44 1.82
CA ARG A 93 33.10 21.60 0.43
C ARG A 93 34.14 21.27 -0.63
N PHE A 94 35.42 21.04 -0.28
CA PHE A 94 36.39 20.48 -1.22
C PHE A 94 35.91 19.16 -1.84
N LYS A 95 35.20 18.33 -1.07
CA LYS A 95 34.60 17.07 -1.54
C LYS A 95 33.53 17.32 -2.59
N TRP A 96 32.61 18.24 -2.30
CA TRP A 96 31.51 18.60 -3.23
C TRP A 96 32.06 19.16 -4.56
N VAL A 97 33.10 19.94 -4.52
CA VAL A 97 33.74 20.41 -5.75
C VAL A 97 34.35 19.25 -6.54
N THR A 98 34.94 18.26 -5.88
CA THR A 98 35.46 17.07 -6.56
C THR A 98 34.34 16.30 -7.27
N THR A 99 33.23 16.04 -6.58
CA THR A 99 32.08 15.34 -7.16
C THR A 99 31.43 16.17 -8.27
N SER A 100 31.30 17.50 -8.11
CA SER A 100 30.82 18.42 -9.13
C SER A 100 31.67 18.43 -10.40
N LEU A 101 33.00 18.41 -10.28
CA LEU A 101 33.90 18.30 -11.42
C LEU A 101 33.78 16.96 -12.15
N LEU A 102 33.48 15.87 -11.41
CA LEU A 102 33.22 14.55 -12.01
C LEU A 102 31.94 14.51 -12.84
N GLN A 103 30.94 15.32 -12.50
CA GLN A 103 29.68 15.43 -13.26
C GLN A 103 29.87 15.92 -14.71
N VAL A 104 30.94 16.67 -14.97
CA VAL A 104 31.10 17.41 -16.23
C VAL A 104 32.08 16.68 -17.16
N PRO A 105 31.67 16.11 -18.30
CA PRO A 105 32.57 15.36 -19.17
C PRO A 105 33.58 16.26 -19.90
N GLU A 106 33.29 17.56 -20.06
CA GLU A 106 34.21 18.53 -20.64
C GLU A 106 35.37 18.92 -19.71
N MET A 107 35.23 18.63 -18.40
CA MET A 107 36.31 18.90 -17.43
C MET A 107 37.42 17.84 -17.54
N PRO A 108 38.65 18.22 -17.89
CA PRO A 108 39.74 17.26 -18.04
C PRO A 108 40.01 16.49 -16.74
N LEU A 109 40.23 15.19 -16.84
CA LEU A 109 40.49 14.33 -15.64
C LEU A 109 41.74 14.79 -14.90
N ALA A 110 42.74 15.36 -15.60
CA ALA A 110 43.93 15.96 -14.98
C ALA A 110 43.58 17.14 -14.04
N THR A 111 42.55 17.93 -14.42
CA THR A 111 42.07 19.04 -13.58
C THR A 111 41.40 18.50 -12.33
N VAL A 112 40.59 17.45 -12.43
CA VAL A 112 39.95 16.79 -11.29
C VAL A 112 41.02 16.25 -10.32
N ARG A 113 42.04 15.57 -10.83
CA ARG A 113 43.15 15.05 -10.02
C ARG A 113 43.96 16.17 -9.39
N GLY A 114 44.32 17.22 -10.14
CA GLY A 114 45.00 18.40 -9.62
C GLY A 114 44.23 19.13 -8.53
N TRP A 115 42.88 19.08 -8.62
CA TRP A 115 41.99 19.58 -7.56
C TRP A 115 42.13 18.77 -6.25
N ILE A 116 42.18 17.45 -6.34
CA ILE A 116 42.40 16.57 -5.18
C ILE A 116 43.81 16.80 -4.59
N ASP A 117 44.81 17.06 -5.41
CA ASP A 117 46.15 17.42 -4.93
C ASP A 117 46.16 18.79 -4.20
N THR A 118 45.37 19.75 -4.70
CA THR A 118 45.12 21.03 -4.02
C THR A 118 44.41 20.82 -2.68
N MET A 119 43.36 20.00 -2.64
CA MET A 119 42.69 19.60 -1.41
C MET A 119 43.70 19.00 -0.41
N ARG A 120 44.52 18.03 -0.85
CA ARG A 120 45.52 17.40 -0.02
C ARG A 120 46.50 18.42 0.59
N GLN A 121 47.06 19.31 -0.23
CA GLN A 121 47.97 20.34 0.23
C GLN A 121 47.36 21.25 1.30
N ARG A 122 46.11 21.73 1.06
CA ARG A 122 45.39 22.60 2.01
C ARG A 122 45.08 21.90 3.33
N TYR A 123 44.71 20.61 3.26
CA TYR A 123 44.49 19.79 4.46
C TYR A 123 45.78 19.54 5.26
N GLU A 124 46.90 19.28 4.57
CA GLU A 124 48.22 19.14 5.21
C GLU A 124 48.65 20.45 5.90
N GLU A 125 48.50 21.60 5.23
CA GLU A 125 48.81 22.91 5.75
C GLU A 125 47.95 23.28 6.99
N ALA A 126 46.70 22.88 7.00
CA ALA A 126 45.76 23.11 8.11
C ALA A 126 45.81 22.04 9.20
N GLY A 127 46.61 20.96 9.01
CA GLY A 127 46.73 19.88 9.99
C GLY A 127 45.55 18.90 10.04
N HIS A 128 44.73 18.84 8.96
CA HIS A 128 43.60 17.95 8.87
C HIS A 128 44.00 16.53 8.43
N GLY A 129 43.23 15.52 8.84
CA GLY A 129 43.44 14.14 8.41
C GLY A 129 43.14 13.86 6.93
N MET A 130 43.79 12.85 6.37
CA MET A 130 43.79 12.55 4.93
C MET A 130 42.70 11.57 4.49
N GLN A 131 41.78 11.12 5.37
CA GLN A 131 40.72 10.19 5.00
C GLN A 131 39.78 10.77 3.89
N PRO A 132 39.31 12.06 3.97
CA PRO A 132 38.51 12.63 2.92
C PRO A 132 39.22 12.71 1.56
N VAL A 133 40.52 12.97 1.55
CA VAL A 133 41.34 12.98 0.33
C VAL A 133 41.38 11.59 -0.32
N ALA A 134 41.56 10.54 0.51
CA ALA A 134 41.53 9.15 0.05
C ALA A 134 40.15 8.75 -0.49
N ALA A 135 39.05 9.21 0.16
CA ALA A 135 37.69 9.01 -0.32
C ALA A 135 37.51 9.60 -1.73
N MET A 136 37.93 10.83 -1.97
CA MET A 136 37.83 11.48 -3.28
C MET A 136 38.68 10.78 -4.36
N ARG A 137 39.83 10.24 -4.01
CA ARG A 137 40.61 9.38 -4.93
C ARG A 137 39.86 8.09 -5.29
N HIS A 138 39.21 7.47 -4.33
CA HIS A 138 38.34 6.31 -4.59
C HIS A 138 37.18 6.69 -5.51
N HIS A 139 36.50 7.83 -5.32
CA HIS A 139 35.42 8.28 -6.21
C HIS A 139 35.89 8.42 -7.67
N VAL A 140 37.07 9.01 -7.88
CA VAL A 140 37.65 9.10 -9.22
C VAL A 140 38.01 7.72 -9.77
N ALA A 141 38.64 6.86 -8.97
CA ALA A 141 38.99 5.49 -9.37
C ALA A 141 37.75 4.67 -9.73
N ALA A 142 36.72 4.73 -8.89
CA ALA A 142 35.44 4.06 -9.13
C ALA A 142 34.76 4.57 -10.42
N HIS A 143 34.82 5.88 -10.69
CA HIS A 143 34.24 6.46 -11.92
C HIS A 143 35.02 6.03 -13.18
N THR A 144 36.36 6.03 -13.15
CA THR A 144 37.20 5.68 -14.29
C THR A 144 37.41 4.18 -14.47
N GLY A 145 37.14 3.37 -13.44
CA GLY A 145 37.41 1.93 -13.44
C GLY A 145 38.90 1.57 -13.30
N THR A 146 39.77 2.49 -12.85
CA THR A 146 41.19 2.27 -12.80
C THR A 146 41.70 2.34 -11.35
N GLY A 147 42.36 1.26 -10.85
CA GLY A 147 42.93 1.21 -9.51
C GLY A 147 41.88 1.30 -8.39
N VAL A 148 40.71 0.73 -8.61
CA VAL A 148 39.53 0.88 -7.74
C VAL A 148 39.80 0.27 -6.37
N ASP A 149 40.31 -0.96 -6.34
CA ASP A 149 40.49 -1.71 -5.09
C ASP A 149 41.62 -1.09 -4.23
N ASP A 150 42.73 -0.70 -4.85
CA ASP A 150 43.83 -0.01 -4.13
C ASP A 150 43.37 1.33 -3.53
N ALA A 151 42.53 2.08 -4.27
CA ALA A 151 41.99 3.35 -3.79
C ALA A 151 40.94 3.13 -2.68
N TYR A 152 40.15 2.06 -2.78
CA TYR A 152 39.19 1.65 -1.75
C TYR A 152 39.89 1.29 -0.46
N ASP A 153 40.91 0.39 -0.51
CA ASP A 153 41.68 -0.05 0.64
C ASP A 153 42.37 1.12 1.33
N LEU A 154 42.91 2.04 0.53
CA LEU A 154 43.56 3.25 1.05
C LEU A 154 42.60 4.15 1.80
N TRP A 155 41.34 4.22 1.37
CA TRP A 155 40.29 5.00 2.00
C TRP A 155 39.78 4.34 3.29
N VAL A 156 39.34 3.09 3.22
CA VAL A 156 38.66 2.42 4.35
C VAL A 156 39.60 2.06 5.52
N THR A 157 40.90 1.99 5.28
CA THR A 157 41.89 1.75 6.32
C THR A 157 42.29 3.01 7.10
N ARG A 158 41.90 4.21 6.65
CA ARG A 158 42.12 5.45 7.35
C ARG A 158 41.05 5.74 8.38
N PRO A 159 41.42 6.23 9.59
CA PRO A 159 40.42 6.65 10.57
C PRO A 159 39.63 7.84 10.05
N ARG A 160 38.34 7.86 10.33
CA ARG A 160 37.43 8.99 10.02
C ARG A 160 37.86 10.23 10.81
N THR A 161 37.59 11.40 10.26
CA THR A 161 37.89 12.71 10.86
C THR A 161 36.59 13.55 10.82
N GLU A 162 36.61 14.73 11.43
CA GLU A 162 35.50 15.69 11.39
C GLU A 162 35.14 16.15 9.96
N LEU A 163 36.13 16.08 9.05
CA LEU A 163 35.94 16.42 7.63
C LEU A 163 35.59 15.20 6.75
N SER A 164 35.49 14.00 7.31
CA SER A 164 34.96 12.84 6.58
C SER A 164 33.52 13.08 6.20
N ASP A 165 33.03 12.38 5.20
CA ASP A 165 31.63 12.53 4.79
C ASP A 165 30.70 11.98 5.88
N CYS A 166 29.39 12.24 5.80
CA CYS A 166 28.47 11.66 6.76
C CYS A 166 28.59 10.12 6.72
N GLU A 167 28.35 9.47 7.85
CA GLU A 167 28.57 8.02 7.97
C GLU A 167 27.66 7.22 7.02
N ALA A 168 26.42 7.66 6.86
CA ALA A 168 25.47 7.03 5.94
C ALA A 168 25.92 7.13 4.48
N CYS A 169 26.41 8.30 4.02
CA CYS A 169 26.95 8.48 2.68
C CYS A 169 28.20 7.64 2.41
N GLU A 170 29.11 7.55 3.39
CA GLU A 170 30.29 6.66 3.28
C GLU A 170 29.85 5.18 3.21
N THR A 171 28.87 4.79 4.01
CA THR A 171 28.28 3.44 3.98
C THR A 171 27.69 3.13 2.61
N ARG A 172 26.96 4.08 1.98
CA ARG A 172 26.49 3.96 0.60
C ARG A 172 27.61 3.64 -0.38
N HIS A 173 28.69 4.38 -0.33
CA HIS A 173 29.80 4.19 -1.26
C HIS A 173 30.56 2.88 -1.04
N ARG A 174 30.73 2.45 0.22
CA ARG A 174 31.34 1.14 0.56
C ARG A 174 30.49 -0.02 0.06
N ALA A 175 29.19 0.03 0.30
CA ALA A 175 28.27 -0.98 -0.19
C ALA A 175 28.20 -1.03 -1.72
N TRP A 176 28.19 0.15 -2.38
CA TRP A 176 28.20 0.22 -3.85
C TRP A 176 29.47 -0.36 -4.47
N HIS A 177 30.63 -0.21 -3.80
CA HIS A 177 31.87 -0.89 -4.21
C HIS A 177 31.69 -2.41 -4.20
N ARG A 178 31.04 -2.99 -3.16
CA ARG A 178 30.75 -4.42 -3.08
C ARG A 178 29.79 -4.88 -4.18
N VAL A 179 28.76 -4.11 -4.49
CA VAL A 179 27.87 -4.41 -5.64
C VAL A 179 28.64 -4.47 -6.95
N ALA A 180 29.57 -3.51 -7.16
CA ALA A 180 30.42 -3.50 -8.35
C ALA A 180 31.38 -4.69 -8.42
N ALA A 181 31.76 -5.26 -7.28
CA ALA A 181 32.54 -6.51 -7.17
C ALA A 181 31.67 -7.79 -7.26
N GLY A 182 30.35 -7.67 -7.38
CA GLY A 182 29.42 -8.81 -7.44
C GLY A 182 29.03 -9.41 -6.09
N ASP A 183 29.41 -8.75 -4.99
CA ASP A 183 29.09 -9.18 -3.61
C ASP A 183 27.81 -8.48 -3.11
N ASP A 184 26.65 -8.89 -3.64
CA ASP A 184 25.36 -8.34 -3.24
C ASP A 184 25.05 -8.58 -1.76
N ALA A 185 25.40 -9.75 -1.21
CA ALA A 185 25.12 -10.09 0.18
C ALA A 185 25.95 -9.20 1.13
N GLY A 186 27.26 -9.08 0.90
CA GLY A 186 28.10 -8.19 1.70
C GLY A 186 27.77 -6.71 1.51
N ALA A 187 27.21 -6.31 0.35
CA ALA A 187 26.70 -4.97 0.14
C ALA A 187 25.48 -4.69 1.03
N LEU A 188 24.51 -5.59 1.09
CA LEU A 188 23.32 -5.45 1.95
C LEU A 188 23.67 -5.47 3.44
N ASP A 189 24.62 -6.31 3.85
CA ASP A 189 25.13 -6.29 5.22
C ASP A 189 25.78 -4.93 5.55
N THR A 190 26.53 -4.37 4.62
CA THR A 190 27.14 -3.04 4.78
C THR A 190 26.09 -1.93 4.87
N TRP A 191 25.03 -1.99 4.04
CA TRP A 191 23.92 -1.04 4.06
C TRP A 191 23.00 -1.17 5.27
N GLY A 192 23.04 -2.27 6.02
CA GLY A 192 22.08 -2.59 7.08
C GLY A 192 21.66 -1.40 7.95
N PRO A 193 22.60 -0.67 8.60
CA PRO A 193 22.27 0.47 9.46
C PRO A 193 21.57 1.63 8.73
N VAL A 194 21.90 1.87 7.46
CA VAL A 194 21.29 2.93 6.64
C VAL A 194 19.87 2.50 6.21
N LEU A 195 19.72 1.28 5.72
CA LEU A 195 18.42 0.75 5.28
C LEU A 195 17.45 0.57 6.45
N ALA A 196 17.95 0.32 7.65
CA ALA A 196 17.17 0.27 8.89
C ALA A 196 16.79 1.67 9.42
N GLY A 197 17.36 2.76 8.85
CA GLY A 197 17.11 4.13 9.31
C GLY A 197 17.88 4.53 10.58
N GLU A 198 18.86 3.71 11.02
CA GLU A 198 19.72 4.02 12.17
C GLU A 198 20.76 5.10 11.84
N GLN A 199 21.11 5.19 10.57
CA GLN A 199 22.00 6.22 10.02
C GLN A 199 21.27 6.93 8.86
N GLY A 200 21.31 8.25 8.84
CA GLY A 200 20.66 9.04 7.82
C GLY A 200 21.19 10.45 7.68
N CYS A 201 20.78 11.12 6.60
CA CYS A 201 21.00 12.54 6.33
C CYS A 201 19.96 13.03 5.28
N SER A 202 20.14 14.22 4.70
CA SER A 202 19.26 14.74 3.64
C SER A 202 19.21 13.85 2.37
N GLU A 203 20.26 13.04 2.11
CA GLU A 203 20.35 12.13 0.96
C GLU A 203 20.06 10.66 1.33
N GLU A 204 20.11 10.31 2.61
CA GLU A 204 19.96 8.92 3.07
C GLU A 204 18.79 8.77 4.03
N PRO A 205 18.05 7.66 3.95
CA PRO A 205 18.36 6.38 3.27
C PRO A 205 17.93 6.28 1.79
N GLN A 206 17.26 7.28 1.20
CA GLN A 206 16.61 7.14 -0.11
C GLN A 206 17.57 6.80 -1.26
N MET A 207 18.79 7.32 -1.26
CA MET A 207 19.79 6.96 -2.28
C MET A 207 20.25 5.51 -2.12
N SER A 208 20.50 5.05 -0.90
CA SER A 208 20.86 3.67 -0.61
C SER A 208 19.71 2.72 -0.92
N GLN A 209 18.47 3.09 -0.61
CA GLN A 209 17.26 2.32 -0.93
C GLN A 209 17.15 2.08 -2.45
N ALA A 210 17.31 3.11 -3.27
CA ALA A 210 17.30 2.97 -4.73
C ALA A 210 18.40 2.02 -5.25
N ARG A 211 19.59 2.09 -4.69
CA ARG A 211 20.74 1.27 -5.10
C ARG A 211 20.66 -0.18 -4.64
N ALA A 212 19.95 -0.45 -3.53
CA ALA A 212 19.76 -1.79 -2.98
C ALA A 212 18.68 -2.61 -3.72
N LEU A 213 17.81 -2.00 -4.54
CA LEU A 213 16.66 -2.66 -5.17
C LEU A 213 17.04 -3.92 -5.96
N LEU A 214 17.99 -3.83 -6.86
CA LEU A 214 18.41 -4.96 -7.68
C LEU A 214 19.23 -6.01 -6.93
N PRO A 215 20.18 -5.66 -6.06
CA PRO A 215 20.79 -6.60 -5.11
C PRO A 215 19.77 -7.43 -4.33
N LEU A 216 18.73 -6.79 -3.78
CA LEU A 216 17.65 -7.47 -3.05
C LEU A 216 16.89 -8.45 -3.94
N LEU A 217 16.51 -8.05 -5.16
CA LEU A 217 15.83 -8.95 -6.10
C LEU A 217 16.71 -10.15 -6.48
N ARG A 218 18.01 -9.94 -6.74
CA ARG A 218 18.94 -11.02 -7.09
C ARG A 218 19.12 -12.04 -5.95
N LEU A 219 18.96 -11.60 -4.71
CA LEU A 219 19.01 -12.46 -3.52
C LEU A 219 17.65 -13.02 -3.10
N GLY A 220 16.58 -12.80 -3.87
CA GLY A 220 15.24 -13.30 -3.59
C GLY A 220 14.51 -12.55 -2.45
N ARG A 221 15.03 -11.38 -1.99
CA ARG A 221 14.43 -10.53 -0.94
C ARG A 221 13.44 -9.54 -1.56
N ALA A 222 12.45 -10.06 -2.27
CA ALA A 222 11.52 -9.26 -3.07
C ALA A 222 10.64 -8.32 -2.21
N ASP A 223 10.21 -8.75 -1.02
CA ASP A 223 9.40 -7.94 -0.11
C ASP A 223 10.16 -6.71 0.39
N GLU A 224 11.45 -6.85 0.66
CA GLU A 224 12.30 -5.73 1.06
C GLU A 224 12.57 -4.78 -0.11
N ALA A 225 12.80 -5.33 -1.31
CA ALA A 225 12.94 -4.52 -2.52
C ALA A 225 11.67 -3.69 -2.79
N ARG A 226 10.47 -4.30 -2.61
CA ARG A 226 9.19 -3.58 -2.69
C ARG A 226 9.13 -2.43 -1.69
N SER A 227 9.42 -2.70 -0.41
CA SER A 227 9.41 -1.69 0.64
C SER A 227 10.34 -0.52 0.31
N HIS A 228 11.59 -0.82 -0.06
CA HIS A 228 12.55 0.22 -0.42
C HIS A 228 12.19 0.96 -1.73
N HIS A 229 11.48 0.31 -2.66
CA HIS A 229 10.94 1.03 -3.82
C HIS A 229 9.87 2.05 -3.39
N LEU A 230 8.92 1.64 -2.55
CA LEU A 230 7.82 2.51 -2.13
C LEU A 230 8.33 3.71 -1.31
N THR A 231 9.14 3.45 -0.29
CA THR A 231 9.67 4.49 0.60
C THR A 231 10.71 5.39 -0.07
N GLY A 232 11.66 4.79 -0.78
CA GLY A 232 12.74 5.52 -1.44
C GLY A 232 12.25 6.38 -2.59
N TYR A 233 11.37 5.82 -3.45
CA TYR A 233 10.82 6.57 -4.59
C TYR A 233 10.04 7.80 -4.14
N ARG A 234 9.25 7.69 -3.08
CA ARG A 234 8.51 8.81 -2.53
C ARG A 234 9.40 10.03 -2.20
N ARG A 235 10.62 9.78 -1.74
CA ARG A 235 11.59 10.83 -1.37
C ARG A 235 12.41 11.36 -2.56
N VAL A 236 12.62 10.57 -3.60
CA VAL A 236 13.41 11.00 -4.78
C VAL A 236 12.55 11.55 -5.91
N ARG A 237 11.23 11.33 -5.87
CA ARG A 237 10.26 11.79 -6.87
C ARG A 237 10.39 13.28 -7.14
N GLY A 238 10.59 13.68 -8.40
CA GLY A 238 10.71 15.08 -8.84
C GLY A 238 12.03 15.76 -8.47
N SER A 239 12.93 15.10 -7.73
CA SER A 239 14.20 15.68 -7.30
C SER A 239 15.21 15.77 -8.43
N THR A 240 15.57 16.98 -8.80
CA THR A 240 16.63 17.24 -9.80
C THR A 240 18.03 16.86 -9.31
N GLY A 241 18.24 16.83 -7.99
CA GLY A 241 19.49 16.38 -7.34
C GLY A 241 19.63 14.86 -7.24
N MET A 242 18.55 14.08 -7.47
CA MET A 242 18.52 12.63 -7.34
C MET A 242 18.04 11.93 -8.63
N GLN A 243 18.38 12.50 -9.79
CA GLN A 243 17.99 11.95 -11.10
C GLN A 243 18.46 10.51 -11.31
N HIS A 244 19.66 10.18 -10.87
CA HIS A 244 20.21 8.84 -11.00
C HIS A 244 19.33 7.82 -10.25
N GLU A 245 18.89 8.13 -9.04
CA GLU A 245 18.07 7.28 -8.20
C GLU A 245 16.68 7.08 -8.81
N VAL A 246 16.06 8.12 -9.38
CA VAL A 246 14.83 7.96 -10.19
C VAL A 246 15.05 6.97 -11.33
N GLY A 247 16.21 7.04 -12.02
CA GLY A 247 16.58 6.07 -13.05
C GLY A 247 16.69 4.64 -12.53
N LEU A 248 17.17 4.43 -11.30
CA LEU A 248 17.23 3.10 -10.68
C LEU A 248 15.84 2.55 -10.33
N HIS A 249 14.90 3.40 -9.91
CA HIS A 249 13.51 3.00 -9.70
C HIS A 249 12.81 2.63 -11.01
N LEU A 250 13.08 3.31 -12.12
CA LEU A 250 12.59 2.93 -13.46
C LEU A 250 13.15 1.57 -13.88
N GLU A 251 14.44 1.33 -13.69
CA GLU A 251 15.09 0.04 -13.98
C GLU A 251 14.51 -1.08 -13.12
N PHE A 252 14.27 -0.82 -11.82
CA PHE A 252 13.60 -1.77 -10.94
C PHE A 252 12.20 -2.15 -11.45
N CYS A 253 11.39 -1.18 -11.85
CA CYS A 253 10.06 -1.45 -12.42
C CYS A 253 10.16 -2.36 -13.66
N ALA A 254 11.08 -2.06 -14.57
CA ALA A 254 11.30 -2.87 -15.77
C ALA A 254 11.77 -4.30 -15.47
N LEU A 255 12.64 -4.48 -14.47
CA LEU A 255 13.24 -5.77 -14.14
C LEU A 255 12.41 -6.62 -13.15
N SER A 256 11.43 -6.01 -12.50
CA SER A 256 10.43 -6.69 -11.64
C SER A 256 9.09 -6.91 -12.35
N ARG A 257 9.00 -6.73 -13.68
CA ARG A 257 7.81 -6.84 -14.54
C ARG A 257 6.67 -5.89 -14.14
N ASN A 258 7.02 -4.69 -13.68
CA ASN A 258 6.09 -3.62 -13.32
C ASN A 258 6.19 -2.45 -14.30
N GLU A 259 6.16 -2.72 -15.61
CA GLU A 259 6.34 -1.73 -16.67
C GLU A 259 5.27 -0.64 -16.60
N GLY A 260 4.02 -0.98 -16.21
CA GLY A 260 2.94 -0.02 -15.97
C GLY A 260 3.32 0.99 -14.90
N ARG A 261 3.84 0.55 -13.74
CA ARG A 261 4.37 1.44 -12.70
C ARG A 261 5.57 2.25 -13.20
N GLY A 262 6.42 1.64 -14.01
CA GLY A 262 7.52 2.34 -14.67
C GLY A 262 7.06 3.53 -15.53
N LEU A 263 5.95 3.36 -16.26
CA LEU A 263 5.35 4.45 -17.06
C LEU A 263 4.78 5.57 -16.19
N GLU A 264 4.17 5.26 -15.03
CA GLU A 264 3.73 6.27 -14.06
C GLU A 264 4.92 7.04 -13.49
N VAL A 265 5.96 6.34 -13.02
CA VAL A 265 7.22 6.93 -12.54
C VAL A 265 7.82 7.86 -13.60
N LEU A 266 7.82 7.43 -14.87
CA LEU A 266 8.31 8.26 -15.98
C LEU A 266 7.47 9.53 -16.18
N ALA A 267 6.15 9.42 -16.09
CA ALA A 267 5.23 10.56 -16.25
C ALA A 267 5.38 11.58 -15.11
N GLU A 268 5.43 11.11 -13.86
CA GLU A 268 5.64 11.95 -12.67
C GLU A 268 6.98 12.73 -12.74
N ASN A 269 8.01 12.13 -13.34
CA ASN A 269 9.36 12.71 -13.45
C ASN A 269 9.66 13.35 -14.81
N ARG A 270 8.64 13.63 -15.61
CA ARG A 270 8.80 14.32 -16.90
C ARG A 270 9.64 15.60 -16.84
N PRO A 271 9.56 16.46 -15.81
CA PRO A 271 10.39 17.66 -15.69
C PRO A 271 11.90 17.38 -15.68
N LEU A 272 12.35 16.20 -15.25
CA LEU A 272 13.76 15.84 -15.19
C LEU A 272 14.43 15.78 -16.58
N PHE A 273 13.68 15.62 -17.65
CA PHE A 273 14.22 15.74 -19.01
C PHE A 273 14.78 17.14 -19.31
N GLY A 274 14.37 18.17 -18.58
CA GLY A 274 14.90 19.53 -18.68
C GLY A 274 16.12 19.81 -17.79
N ALA A 275 16.41 18.96 -16.82
CA ALA A 275 17.49 19.17 -15.85
C ALA A 275 18.84 18.75 -16.43
N THR A 276 19.73 19.69 -16.69
CA THR A 276 21.02 19.48 -17.40
C THR A 276 22.25 19.83 -16.56
N GLY A 277 22.07 20.27 -15.32
CA GLY A 277 23.15 20.76 -14.45
C GLY A 277 24.09 19.67 -13.90
N ALA A 278 23.69 18.39 -13.94
CA ALA A 278 24.45 17.24 -13.50
C ALA A 278 24.49 16.15 -14.59
N PRO A 279 25.37 16.27 -15.60
CA PRO A 279 25.40 15.37 -16.77
C PRO A 279 25.61 13.90 -16.47
N LEU A 280 26.34 13.53 -15.39
CA LEU A 280 26.56 12.14 -15.01
C LEU A 280 25.28 11.53 -14.41
N ASP A 281 24.61 12.25 -13.51
CA ASP A 281 23.35 11.81 -12.93
C ASP A 281 22.23 11.76 -13.97
N ARG A 282 22.24 12.72 -14.93
CA ARG A 282 21.37 12.67 -16.11
C ARG A 282 21.58 11.39 -16.94
N LEU A 283 22.84 10.98 -17.16
CA LEU A 283 23.12 9.71 -17.85
C LEU A 283 22.53 8.52 -17.06
N GLY A 284 22.61 8.56 -15.74
CA GLY A 284 21.99 7.56 -14.85
C GLY A 284 20.47 7.47 -15.03
N PHE A 285 19.78 8.63 -15.06
CA PHE A 285 18.34 8.74 -15.33
C PHE A 285 17.97 8.22 -16.72
N LEU A 286 18.65 8.74 -17.77
CA LEU A 286 18.39 8.32 -19.15
C LEU A 286 18.59 6.82 -19.36
N THR A 287 19.58 6.21 -18.67
CA THR A 287 19.81 4.76 -18.72
C THR A 287 18.63 3.98 -18.12
N GLY A 288 18.07 4.44 -17.00
CA GLY A 288 16.87 3.83 -16.42
C GLY A 288 15.65 3.93 -17.33
N VAL A 289 15.44 5.11 -17.95
CA VAL A 289 14.39 5.31 -18.97
C VAL A 289 14.61 4.38 -20.17
N GLU A 290 15.84 4.25 -20.64
CA GLU A 290 16.19 3.37 -21.76
C GLU A 290 15.90 1.90 -21.46
N VAL A 291 16.24 1.41 -20.25
CA VAL A 291 15.94 0.04 -19.81
C VAL A 291 14.43 -0.20 -19.83
N LEU A 292 13.63 0.70 -19.28
CA LEU A 292 12.17 0.59 -19.25
C LEU A 292 11.58 0.53 -20.66
N LEU A 293 11.95 1.49 -21.52
CA LEU A 293 11.40 1.60 -22.87
C LEU A 293 11.86 0.43 -23.77
N ALA A 294 13.10 -0.05 -23.59
CA ALA A 294 13.58 -1.20 -24.33
C ALA A 294 12.77 -2.47 -24.01
N ARG A 295 12.36 -2.66 -22.73
CA ARG A 295 11.46 -3.77 -22.35
C ARG A 295 10.08 -3.63 -23.01
N LEU A 296 9.47 -2.46 -22.92
CA LEU A 296 8.18 -2.21 -23.57
C LEU A 296 8.22 -2.49 -25.09
N VAL A 297 9.28 -2.08 -25.76
CA VAL A 297 9.44 -2.32 -27.23
C VAL A 297 9.64 -3.82 -27.51
N GLU A 298 10.47 -4.51 -26.72
CA GLU A 298 10.66 -5.97 -26.84
C GLU A 298 9.37 -6.75 -26.64
N ASP A 299 8.49 -6.28 -25.71
CA ASP A 299 7.19 -6.88 -25.42
C ASP A 299 6.08 -6.46 -26.42
N GLY A 300 6.45 -5.74 -27.51
CA GLY A 300 5.53 -5.34 -28.58
C GLY A 300 4.74 -4.06 -28.34
N HIS A 301 5.09 -3.27 -27.30
CA HIS A 301 4.44 -2.02 -26.92
C HIS A 301 5.14 -0.76 -27.45
N GLY A 302 5.85 -0.84 -28.58
CA GLY A 302 6.61 0.27 -29.17
C GLY A 302 5.77 1.50 -29.50
N GLU A 303 4.53 1.32 -29.93
CA GLU A 303 3.60 2.40 -30.30
C GLU A 303 2.85 3.02 -29.09
N THR A 304 3.07 2.49 -27.87
CA THR A 304 2.43 3.01 -26.67
C THR A 304 2.79 4.47 -26.44
N PRO A 305 1.80 5.36 -26.23
CA PRO A 305 2.05 6.75 -25.85
C PRO A 305 2.73 6.81 -24.48
N VAL A 306 3.81 7.60 -24.39
CA VAL A 306 4.61 7.73 -23.16
C VAL A 306 4.93 9.17 -22.85
N ALA A 307 5.17 9.49 -21.57
CA ALA A 307 5.64 10.81 -21.16
C ALA A 307 7.10 10.99 -21.55
N GLY A 308 7.41 12.12 -22.19
CA GLY A 308 8.77 12.47 -22.61
C GLY A 308 9.01 13.99 -22.61
N PRO A 309 10.13 14.47 -23.11
CA PRO A 309 10.44 15.90 -23.21
C PRO A 309 9.28 16.69 -23.80
N PRO A 310 9.04 17.94 -23.38
CA PRO A 310 7.96 18.77 -23.91
C PRO A 310 8.13 19.06 -25.40
N GLY A 311 7.03 19.42 -26.08
CA GLY A 311 7.04 19.88 -27.48
C GLY A 311 6.48 18.90 -28.50
N ARG A 312 6.32 17.61 -28.16
CA ARG A 312 5.64 16.62 -29.01
C ARG A 312 5.07 15.45 -28.19
N ASN A 313 4.16 14.70 -28.81
CA ASN A 313 3.72 13.41 -28.30
C ASN A 313 4.77 12.34 -28.62
N TRP A 314 5.04 11.47 -27.67
CA TRP A 314 6.04 10.42 -27.76
C TRP A 314 5.37 9.05 -27.75
N THR A 315 5.88 8.14 -28.59
CA THR A 315 5.69 6.70 -28.43
C THR A 315 6.90 6.09 -27.71
N ALA A 316 6.76 4.89 -27.17
CA ALA A 316 7.87 4.20 -26.51
C ALA A 316 9.08 4.04 -27.45
N ASP A 317 8.89 3.65 -28.69
CA ASP A 317 9.94 3.54 -29.71
C ASP A 317 10.59 4.89 -30.02
N GLY A 318 9.77 5.93 -30.22
CA GLY A 318 10.25 7.27 -30.52
C GLY A 318 11.06 7.89 -29.39
N LEU A 319 10.62 7.70 -28.15
CA LEU A 319 11.34 8.17 -26.97
C LEU A 319 12.60 7.34 -26.72
N LEU A 320 12.55 6.02 -26.89
CA LEU A 320 13.72 5.15 -26.78
C LEU A 320 14.85 5.59 -27.73
N ALA A 321 14.54 5.84 -28.99
CA ALA A 321 15.54 6.32 -29.98
C ALA A 321 16.16 7.67 -29.55
N HIS A 322 15.33 8.58 -29.04
CA HIS A 322 15.79 9.90 -28.57
C HIS A 322 16.71 9.79 -27.34
N VAL A 323 16.26 9.06 -26.30
CA VAL A 323 17.00 8.88 -25.05
C VAL A 323 18.32 8.14 -25.31
N ARG A 324 18.30 7.11 -26.16
CA ARG A 324 19.49 6.35 -26.57
C ARG A 324 20.54 7.22 -27.21
N ALA A 325 20.15 8.07 -28.16
CA ALA A 325 21.09 8.99 -28.84
C ALA A 325 21.75 9.96 -27.84
N GLU A 326 21.03 10.48 -26.89
CA GLU A 326 21.57 11.36 -25.85
C GLU A 326 22.49 10.61 -24.86
N ALA A 327 22.07 9.45 -24.38
CA ALA A 327 22.83 8.61 -23.45
C ALA A 327 24.15 8.10 -24.10
N ASP A 328 24.11 7.72 -25.39
CA ASP A 328 25.30 7.36 -26.18
C ASP A 328 26.30 8.52 -26.26
N ARG A 329 25.82 9.73 -26.54
CA ARG A 329 26.65 10.94 -26.62
C ARG A 329 27.32 11.24 -25.26
N LEU A 330 26.59 11.18 -24.16
CA LEU A 330 27.09 11.43 -22.80
C LEU A 330 28.10 10.34 -22.38
N ALA A 331 27.78 9.08 -22.57
CA ALA A 331 28.67 7.97 -22.22
C ALA A 331 29.99 8.04 -23.00
N ALA A 332 29.92 8.30 -24.32
CA ALA A 332 31.10 8.48 -25.14
C ALA A 332 31.97 9.68 -24.72
N ALA A 333 31.35 10.79 -24.31
CA ALA A 333 32.08 11.96 -23.81
C ALA A 333 32.81 11.66 -22.49
N PHE A 334 32.17 10.94 -21.55
CA PHE A 334 32.83 10.49 -20.32
C PHE A 334 33.98 9.50 -20.58
N ASP A 335 33.75 8.52 -21.44
CA ASP A 335 34.77 7.53 -21.81
C ASP A 335 35.98 8.18 -22.45
N ALA A 336 35.77 9.12 -23.41
CA ALA A 336 36.84 9.90 -24.02
C ALA A 336 37.61 10.74 -23.00
N ARG A 337 36.93 11.42 -22.08
CA ARG A 337 37.55 12.18 -20.99
C ARG A 337 38.41 11.28 -20.08
N ASN A 338 37.88 10.11 -19.72
CA ASN A 338 38.51 9.19 -18.77
C ASN A 338 39.66 8.40 -19.42
N GLY A 339 39.69 8.25 -20.73
CA GLY A 339 40.58 7.35 -21.45
C GLY A 339 40.29 5.86 -21.19
N THR A 340 39.05 5.52 -20.82
CA THR A 340 38.56 4.16 -20.55
C THR A 340 37.22 3.99 -21.21
N THR A 341 36.67 2.76 -21.23
CA THR A 341 35.29 2.44 -21.71
C THR A 341 34.30 2.17 -20.57
N THR A 342 34.70 2.44 -19.34
CA THR A 342 34.01 2.01 -18.13
C THR A 342 32.58 2.55 -18.02
N VAL A 343 32.34 3.81 -18.37
CA VAL A 343 31.01 4.42 -18.28
C VAL A 343 30.06 3.79 -19.31
N GLY A 344 30.53 3.66 -20.55
CA GLY A 344 29.79 3.00 -21.62
C GLY A 344 29.56 1.51 -21.36
N ASP A 345 30.55 0.80 -20.80
CA ASP A 345 30.44 -0.62 -20.46
C ASP A 345 29.37 -0.85 -19.40
N ARG A 346 29.38 -0.09 -18.30
CA ARG A 346 28.37 -0.17 -17.24
C ARG A 346 26.97 0.11 -17.75
N ARG A 347 26.81 1.11 -18.64
CA ARG A 347 25.52 1.36 -19.28
C ARG A 347 25.07 0.15 -20.11
N ARG A 348 25.95 -0.41 -20.96
CA ARG A 348 25.65 -1.60 -21.79
C ARG A 348 25.28 -2.80 -20.92
N GLU A 349 25.96 -3.01 -19.80
CA GLU A 349 25.62 -4.05 -18.82
C GLU A 349 24.21 -3.89 -18.27
N ARG A 350 23.83 -2.65 -17.86
CA ARG A 350 22.47 -2.36 -17.38
C ARG A 350 21.41 -2.65 -18.46
N LEU A 351 21.64 -2.26 -19.70
CA LEU A 351 20.74 -2.52 -20.84
C LEU A 351 20.61 -4.02 -21.18
N ALA A 352 21.65 -4.79 -20.96
CA ALA A 352 21.64 -6.24 -21.22
C ALA A 352 20.89 -7.06 -20.15
N ARG A 353 20.56 -6.47 -19.01
CA ARG A 353 19.85 -7.14 -17.92
C ARG A 353 18.46 -7.60 -18.39
N ARG A 354 18.05 -8.77 -17.94
CA ARG A 354 16.72 -9.33 -18.16
C ARG A 354 15.87 -9.22 -16.89
N PRO A 355 14.53 -9.30 -17.02
CA PRO A 355 13.68 -9.38 -15.82
C PRO A 355 14.20 -10.44 -14.85
N LEU A 356 14.20 -10.11 -13.57
CA LEU A 356 14.72 -10.95 -12.50
C LEU A 356 13.62 -11.84 -11.90
N LEU A 357 12.37 -11.58 -12.25
CA LEU A 357 11.19 -12.31 -11.81
C LEU A 357 10.43 -12.84 -13.02
N ASP A 358 9.78 -14.02 -12.87
CA ASP A 358 8.94 -14.60 -13.91
C ASP A 358 7.56 -13.93 -13.96
N GLU A 359 7.02 -13.55 -12.79
CA GLU A 359 5.75 -12.85 -12.60
C GLU A 359 5.97 -11.42 -12.10
N PRO A 360 5.02 -10.49 -12.32
CA PRO A 360 5.09 -9.15 -11.76
C PRO A 360 5.18 -9.18 -10.23
N LEU A 361 6.11 -8.42 -9.65
CA LEU A 361 6.15 -8.23 -8.20
C LEU A 361 4.92 -7.44 -7.74
N PRO A 362 4.04 -7.98 -6.88
CA PRO A 362 2.91 -7.24 -6.37
C PRO A 362 3.40 -6.04 -5.52
N LEU A 363 3.20 -4.82 -6.01
CA LEU A 363 3.63 -3.60 -5.32
C LEU A 363 2.62 -3.11 -4.27
N GLY A 364 1.38 -3.63 -4.29
CA GLY A 364 0.28 -3.10 -3.48
C GLY A 364 -0.27 -1.76 -3.96
N LEU A 365 0.35 -1.16 -4.98
CA LEU A 365 -0.09 0.08 -5.58
C LEU A 365 -1.16 -0.19 -6.65
N ARG A 366 -2.08 0.76 -6.85
CA ARG A 366 -2.86 0.82 -8.07
C ARG A 366 -1.94 1.31 -9.18
N THR A 367 -1.74 0.48 -10.20
CA THR A 367 -0.95 0.84 -11.38
C THR A 367 -1.88 1.02 -12.57
N ALA A 368 -1.59 1.99 -13.43
CA ALA A 368 -2.28 2.09 -14.71
C ALA A 368 -2.12 0.77 -15.47
N ALA A 369 -3.21 0.24 -15.99
CA ALA A 369 -3.13 -0.94 -16.85
C ALA A 369 -2.21 -0.59 -18.03
N ALA A 370 -1.23 -1.43 -18.34
CA ALA A 370 -0.44 -1.28 -19.55
C ALA A 370 -1.41 -1.14 -20.74
N PRO A 371 -1.25 -0.12 -21.61
CA PRO A 371 -2.22 0.11 -22.68
C PRO A 371 -2.35 -1.16 -23.51
N ARG A 372 -3.54 -1.78 -23.44
CA ARG A 372 -3.88 -2.88 -24.34
C ARG A 372 -3.95 -2.28 -25.74
N THR A 373 -3.06 -2.68 -26.62
CA THR A 373 -3.21 -2.37 -28.03
C THR A 373 -4.58 -2.87 -28.46
N ALA A 374 -5.42 -1.97 -28.97
CA ALA A 374 -6.68 -2.31 -29.62
C ALA A 374 -6.42 -3.01 -30.96
N ALA A 375 -5.62 -4.06 -30.94
CA ALA A 375 -5.36 -4.96 -32.04
C ALA A 375 -6.04 -6.28 -31.75
N GLY A 376 -7.27 -6.35 -32.13
CA GLY A 376 -8.05 -7.58 -32.16
C GLY A 376 -8.60 -7.95 -30.76
N ALA A 377 -9.94 -7.89 -30.66
CA ALA A 377 -10.68 -8.68 -29.68
C ALA A 377 -10.53 -10.19 -30.01
N GLY A 378 -9.29 -10.67 -30.01
CA GLY A 378 -8.94 -12.03 -29.81
C GLY A 378 -8.47 -12.10 -28.37
N ALA A 379 -9.16 -12.90 -27.55
CA ALA A 379 -8.66 -13.26 -26.24
C ALA A 379 -7.14 -13.44 -26.34
N ALA A 380 -6.36 -12.69 -25.54
CA ALA A 380 -4.98 -13.05 -25.33
C ALA A 380 -4.98 -14.54 -25.02
N PRO A 381 -4.13 -15.37 -25.68
CA PRO A 381 -4.00 -16.74 -25.22
C PRO A 381 -3.64 -16.60 -23.74
N ALA A 382 -4.53 -17.09 -22.86
CA ALA A 382 -4.18 -17.32 -21.48
C ALA A 382 -2.80 -17.99 -21.55
N ALA A 383 -1.81 -17.44 -20.87
CA ALA A 383 -0.53 -18.11 -20.70
C ALA A 383 -0.88 -19.56 -20.38
N PRO A 384 -0.26 -20.58 -21.06
CA PRO A 384 -0.67 -21.94 -20.87
C PRO A 384 -0.65 -22.16 -19.36
N ALA A 385 -1.84 -22.28 -18.77
CA ALA A 385 -1.98 -22.57 -17.36
C ALA A 385 -1.18 -23.86 -17.18
N VAL A 386 -0.12 -23.83 -16.39
CA VAL A 386 0.59 -25.04 -16.03
C VAL A 386 -0.48 -25.88 -15.37
N ALA A 387 -0.95 -26.90 -16.08
CA ALA A 387 -2.03 -27.75 -15.60
C ALA A 387 -1.61 -28.26 -14.23
N GLY A 388 -2.37 -27.87 -13.17
CA GLY A 388 -2.14 -28.38 -11.84
C GLY A 388 -2.22 -29.92 -11.88
N PRO A 389 -1.61 -30.65 -10.94
CA PRO A 389 -1.55 -32.10 -10.95
C PRO A 389 -2.92 -32.82 -10.95
N GLY A 390 -4.01 -32.08 -10.91
CA GLY A 390 -5.38 -32.62 -10.98
C GLY A 390 -6.18 -32.20 -12.23
N THR A 391 -5.62 -31.37 -13.12
CA THR A 391 -6.35 -30.87 -14.29
C THR A 391 -6.22 -31.90 -15.44
N PRO A 392 -7.34 -32.43 -16.00
CA PRO A 392 -7.30 -33.32 -17.16
C PRO A 392 -6.70 -32.63 -18.38
N GLY A 393 -5.81 -33.29 -19.07
CA GLY A 393 -5.27 -32.82 -20.36
C GLY A 393 -6.39 -32.68 -21.40
N ILE A 394 -6.29 -31.70 -22.31
CA ILE A 394 -7.24 -31.53 -23.42
C ILE A 394 -6.93 -32.61 -24.47
N PRO A 395 -7.87 -33.56 -24.76
CA PRO A 395 -7.69 -34.57 -25.79
C PRO A 395 -7.54 -33.94 -27.19
N GLU A 396 -6.62 -34.46 -28.00
CA GLU A 396 -6.46 -34.04 -29.40
C GLU A 396 -7.53 -34.63 -30.32
N ASP A 397 -7.96 -35.87 -30.06
CA ASP A 397 -9.06 -36.50 -30.81
C ASP A 397 -10.39 -35.87 -30.45
N PHE A 398 -11.18 -35.49 -31.50
CA PHE A 398 -12.43 -34.76 -31.27
C PHE A 398 -13.49 -35.59 -30.52
N VAL A 399 -13.58 -36.88 -30.81
CA VAL A 399 -14.53 -37.78 -30.13
C VAL A 399 -14.15 -37.96 -28.66
N ALA A 400 -12.85 -38.14 -28.39
CA ALA A 400 -12.35 -38.22 -27.03
C ALA A 400 -12.53 -36.89 -26.26
N LEU A 401 -12.39 -35.74 -26.95
CA LEU A 401 -12.62 -34.41 -26.37
C LEU A 401 -14.07 -34.22 -25.92
N VAL A 402 -15.06 -34.56 -26.79
CA VAL A 402 -16.49 -34.51 -26.45
C VAL A 402 -16.83 -35.47 -25.31
N ALA A 403 -16.31 -36.71 -25.34
CA ALA A 403 -16.56 -37.68 -24.28
C ALA A 403 -16.03 -37.19 -22.93
N GLU A 404 -14.83 -36.63 -22.91
CA GLU A 404 -14.24 -36.08 -21.67
C GLU A 404 -14.98 -34.84 -21.18
N ALA A 405 -15.41 -33.93 -22.08
CA ALA A 405 -16.26 -32.77 -21.72
C ALA A 405 -17.56 -33.21 -21.06
N ARG A 406 -18.25 -34.19 -21.62
CA ARG A 406 -19.47 -34.77 -21.04
C ARG A 406 -19.25 -35.42 -19.69
N ARG A 407 -18.15 -36.14 -19.54
CA ARG A 407 -17.77 -36.79 -18.26
C ARG A 407 -17.53 -35.74 -17.17
N LEU A 408 -16.77 -34.70 -17.47
CA LEU A 408 -16.50 -33.61 -16.51
C LEU A 408 -17.75 -32.80 -16.19
N ASN A 409 -18.60 -32.52 -17.19
CA ASN A 409 -19.87 -31.82 -17.00
C ASN A 409 -20.81 -32.61 -16.06
N HIS A 410 -20.93 -33.94 -16.28
CA HIS A 410 -21.73 -34.81 -15.42
C HIS A 410 -21.21 -34.84 -13.98
N LEU A 411 -19.89 -34.73 -13.77
CA LEU A 411 -19.30 -34.58 -12.45
C LEU A 411 -19.47 -33.16 -11.89
N GLY A 412 -19.83 -32.18 -12.69
CA GLY A 412 -19.80 -30.77 -12.35
C GLY A 412 -18.38 -30.31 -11.99
N HIS A 413 -17.39 -30.78 -12.75
CA HIS A 413 -16.00 -30.43 -12.58
C HIS A 413 -15.70 -29.11 -13.27
N PRO A 414 -15.06 -28.11 -12.59
CA PRO A 414 -14.86 -26.75 -13.15
C PRO A 414 -14.09 -26.74 -14.49
N GLY A 415 -13.24 -27.73 -14.72
CA GLY A 415 -12.45 -27.79 -15.94
C GLY A 415 -13.23 -28.20 -17.21
N ASP A 416 -14.52 -28.48 -17.15
CA ASP A 416 -15.35 -28.86 -18.31
C ASP A 416 -15.55 -27.64 -19.25
N THR A 417 -15.71 -26.44 -18.75
CA THR A 417 -15.87 -25.18 -19.49
C THR A 417 -14.75 -25.00 -20.54
N ARG A 418 -13.52 -25.31 -20.18
CA ARG A 418 -12.37 -25.23 -21.09
C ARG A 418 -12.47 -26.22 -22.25
N LEU A 419 -12.97 -27.42 -21.99
CA LEU A 419 -13.15 -28.46 -23.02
C LEU A 419 -14.27 -28.08 -23.97
N TRP A 420 -15.40 -27.59 -23.45
CA TRP A 420 -16.52 -27.10 -24.27
C TRP A 420 -16.13 -25.89 -25.11
N ALA A 421 -15.36 -24.94 -24.56
CA ALA A 421 -14.82 -23.83 -25.35
C ALA A 421 -13.95 -24.32 -26.51
N ARG A 422 -13.10 -25.34 -26.28
CA ARG A 422 -12.26 -25.91 -27.32
C ARG A 422 -13.07 -26.65 -28.40
N ILE A 423 -14.14 -27.36 -28.01
CA ILE A 423 -15.08 -28.01 -28.96
C ILE A 423 -15.73 -26.94 -29.86
N ALA A 424 -16.26 -25.85 -29.24
CA ALA A 424 -16.90 -24.77 -29.99
C ALA A 424 -15.93 -24.07 -30.95
N GLU A 425 -14.68 -23.81 -30.53
CA GLU A 425 -13.62 -23.26 -31.38
C GLU A 425 -13.33 -24.10 -32.61
N ARG A 426 -13.12 -25.42 -32.39
CA ARG A 426 -12.77 -26.36 -33.48
C ARG A 426 -13.90 -26.57 -34.48
N LEU A 427 -15.13 -26.47 -34.05
CA LEU A 427 -16.30 -26.52 -34.96
C LEU A 427 -16.43 -25.19 -35.72
N ALA A 428 -16.14 -24.04 -35.11
CA ALA A 428 -16.23 -22.74 -35.74
C ALA A 428 -15.13 -22.50 -36.79
N ASP A 429 -13.90 -22.92 -36.50
CA ASP A 429 -12.75 -22.77 -37.41
C ASP A 429 -12.65 -23.88 -38.48
N GLY A 430 -13.54 -24.86 -38.41
CA GLY A 430 -13.58 -26.00 -39.36
C GLY A 430 -12.46 -27.04 -39.20
N SER A 431 -11.70 -26.97 -38.07
CA SER A 431 -10.68 -28.00 -37.76
C SER A 431 -11.27 -29.30 -37.24
N ALA A 432 -12.56 -29.29 -36.90
CA ALA A 432 -13.36 -30.48 -36.65
C ALA A 432 -14.75 -30.31 -37.26
N ALA A 433 -15.40 -31.44 -37.52
CA ALA A 433 -16.79 -31.53 -37.91
C ALA A 433 -17.52 -32.52 -37.01
N HIS A 434 -18.84 -32.47 -36.97
CA HIS A 434 -19.62 -33.46 -36.24
C HIS A 434 -19.25 -34.87 -36.69
N ASP A 435 -19.19 -35.80 -35.76
CA ASP A 435 -18.89 -37.24 -35.96
C ASP A 435 -19.99 -38.06 -35.30
N ASP A 436 -20.65 -38.97 -36.07
CA ASP A 436 -21.75 -39.81 -35.57
C ASP A 436 -21.39 -40.62 -34.32
N ARG A 437 -20.10 -40.81 -34.04
CA ARG A 437 -19.61 -41.48 -32.82
C ARG A 437 -19.87 -40.72 -31.56
N VAL A 438 -20.10 -39.40 -31.64
CA VAL A 438 -20.50 -38.57 -30.48
C VAL A 438 -22.00 -38.48 -30.28
N GLY A 439 -22.80 -39.22 -31.10
CA GLY A 439 -24.26 -39.20 -31.08
C GLY A 439 -24.90 -38.22 -32.07
N PRO A 440 -26.20 -38.01 -31.99
CA PRO A 440 -26.93 -37.05 -32.87
C PRO A 440 -26.30 -35.66 -32.87
N GLU A 441 -26.35 -34.96 -33.99
CA GLU A 441 -25.85 -33.58 -34.09
C GLU A 441 -26.62 -32.63 -33.16
N GLU A 442 -27.94 -32.88 -33.06
CA GLU A 442 -28.84 -32.10 -32.19
C GLU A 442 -28.45 -32.21 -30.71
N LEU A 443 -27.87 -33.34 -30.25
CA LEU A 443 -27.37 -33.50 -28.89
C LEU A 443 -26.14 -32.60 -28.63
N LEU A 444 -25.20 -32.60 -29.53
CA LEU A 444 -24.02 -31.74 -29.40
C LEU A 444 -24.41 -30.25 -29.48
N ARG A 445 -25.41 -29.90 -30.34
CA ARG A 445 -25.92 -28.53 -30.42
C ARG A 445 -26.62 -28.10 -29.11
N ALA A 446 -27.38 -28.97 -28.46
CA ALA A 446 -28.02 -28.70 -27.18
C ALA A 446 -26.98 -28.46 -26.08
N GLU A 447 -25.97 -29.32 -25.99
CA GLU A 447 -24.87 -29.18 -25.02
C GLU A 447 -24.04 -27.90 -25.22
N LEU A 448 -23.80 -27.50 -26.47
CA LEU A 448 -23.15 -26.21 -26.78
C LEU A 448 -24.05 -25.00 -26.51
N ALA A 449 -25.37 -25.14 -26.58
CA ALA A 449 -26.31 -24.08 -26.20
C ALA A 449 -26.27 -23.88 -24.65
N GLU A 450 -26.22 -24.96 -23.87
CA GLU A 450 -26.05 -24.86 -22.40
C GLU A 450 -24.76 -24.17 -22.04
N GLU A 451 -23.64 -24.48 -22.70
CA GLU A 451 -22.35 -23.83 -22.47
C GLU A 451 -22.36 -22.35 -22.88
N ARG A 452 -23.03 -22.00 -24.00
CA ARG A 452 -23.19 -20.58 -24.37
C ARG A 452 -24.03 -19.84 -23.33
N ALA A 453 -25.08 -20.45 -22.83
CA ALA A 453 -25.91 -19.88 -21.77
C ALA A 453 -25.09 -19.61 -20.50
N TYR A 454 -24.26 -20.55 -20.10
CA TYR A 454 -23.38 -20.37 -18.95
C TYR A 454 -22.41 -19.18 -19.13
N ARG A 455 -21.77 -19.05 -20.29
CA ARG A 455 -20.86 -17.93 -20.60
C ARG A 455 -21.56 -16.57 -20.68
N LEU A 456 -22.83 -16.53 -21.14
CA LEU A 456 -23.66 -15.33 -21.16
C LEU A 456 -24.00 -14.92 -19.73
N ARG A 457 -24.34 -15.90 -18.88
CA ARG A 457 -24.58 -15.67 -17.45
C ARG A 457 -23.38 -15.05 -16.73
N GLN A 458 -22.15 -15.48 -17.05
CA GLN A 458 -20.91 -14.90 -16.49
C GLN A 458 -20.68 -13.44 -16.90
N LYS A 459 -21.40 -12.94 -17.91
CA LYS A 459 -21.36 -11.56 -18.41
C LYS A 459 -22.58 -10.74 -17.98
N ASP A 460 -23.43 -11.29 -17.10
CA ASP A 460 -24.71 -10.69 -16.69
C ASP A 460 -25.71 -10.49 -17.85
N GLU A 461 -25.53 -11.26 -18.96
CA GLU A 461 -26.46 -11.25 -20.11
C GLU A 461 -27.57 -12.30 -19.88
N ASP A 462 -28.40 -12.09 -18.85
CA ASP A 462 -29.35 -13.07 -18.31
C ASP A 462 -30.47 -13.43 -19.27
N ALA A 463 -30.96 -12.48 -20.03
CA ALA A 463 -32.03 -12.70 -21.00
C ALA A 463 -31.59 -13.60 -22.16
N GLU A 464 -30.42 -13.35 -22.69
CA GLU A 464 -29.75 -14.13 -23.73
C GLU A 464 -29.40 -15.53 -23.22
N SER A 465 -28.89 -15.64 -22.01
CA SER A 465 -28.63 -16.89 -21.32
C SER A 465 -29.88 -17.75 -21.20
N GLY A 466 -31.04 -17.17 -20.81
CA GLY A 466 -32.31 -17.85 -20.74
C GLY A 466 -32.79 -18.36 -22.12
N ALA A 467 -32.60 -17.56 -23.19
CA ALA A 467 -32.97 -17.96 -24.54
C ALA A 467 -32.15 -19.16 -25.08
N GLU A 468 -30.86 -19.21 -24.77
CA GLU A 468 -30.01 -20.36 -25.13
C GLU A 468 -30.43 -21.63 -24.39
N LEU A 469 -30.80 -21.53 -23.09
CA LEU A 469 -31.32 -22.67 -22.33
C LEU A 469 -32.67 -23.17 -22.85
N GLU A 470 -33.58 -22.27 -23.29
CA GLU A 470 -34.83 -22.70 -23.94
C GLU A 470 -34.58 -23.38 -25.30
N THR A 471 -33.53 -22.94 -26.03
CA THR A 471 -33.07 -23.60 -27.26
C THR A 471 -32.57 -25.02 -26.96
N ALA A 472 -31.72 -25.16 -25.93
CA ALA A 472 -31.23 -26.47 -25.46
C ALA A 472 -32.42 -27.39 -25.07
N ALA A 473 -33.39 -26.85 -24.32
CA ALA A 473 -34.57 -27.61 -23.92
C ALA A 473 -35.37 -28.14 -25.10
N GLY A 474 -35.62 -27.31 -26.15
CA GLY A 474 -36.28 -27.74 -27.35
C GLY A 474 -35.57 -28.86 -28.07
N LEU A 475 -34.26 -28.79 -28.22
CA LEU A 475 -33.45 -29.86 -28.85
C LEU A 475 -33.44 -31.16 -28.02
N TYR A 476 -33.42 -31.06 -26.68
CA TYR A 476 -33.55 -32.26 -25.83
C TYR A 476 -34.94 -32.88 -25.93
N GLU A 477 -36.03 -32.12 -26.09
CA GLU A 477 -37.38 -32.65 -26.35
C GLU A 477 -37.45 -33.41 -27.71
N GLU A 478 -36.90 -32.84 -28.76
CA GLU A 478 -36.84 -33.47 -30.08
C GLU A 478 -36.07 -34.82 -30.03
N LEU A 479 -35.09 -34.94 -29.16
CA LEU A 479 -34.31 -36.13 -28.89
C LEU A 479 -35.00 -37.14 -27.93
N GLY A 480 -36.15 -36.80 -27.33
CA GLY A 480 -36.78 -37.61 -26.30
C GLY A 480 -36.05 -37.63 -24.95
N MET A 481 -35.19 -36.63 -24.65
CA MET A 481 -34.47 -36.50 -23.39
C MET A 481 -35.24 -35.59 -22.43
N GLU A 482 -36.43 -35.99 -22.00
CA GLU A 482 -37.41 -35.21 -21.25
C GLU A 482 -36.81 -34.65 -19.96
N TRP A 483 -35.99 -35.40 -19.23
CA TRP A 483 -35.35 -34.96 -17.98
C TRP A 483 -34.37 -33.81 -18.20
N ARG A 484 -33.54 -33.85 -19.22
CA ARG A 484 -32.61 -32.76 -19.57
C ARG A 484 -33.40 -31.53 -20.08
N ALA A 485 -34.45 -31.72 -20.86
CA ALA A 485 -35.29 -30.62 -21.31
C ALA A 485 -35.91 -29.86 -20.10
N LEU A 486 -36.43 -30.62 -19.14
CA LEU A 486 -37.04 -30.06 -17.92
C LEU A 486 -36.01 -29.31 -17.07
N ALA A 487 -34.78 -29.86 -16.91
CA ALA A 487 -33.70 -29.23 -16.18
C ALA A 487 -33.21 -27.93 -16.86
N ALA A 488 -33.09 -27.92 -18.20
CA ALA A 488 -32.69 -26.73 -18.94
C ALA A 488 -33.75 -25.61 -18.79
N ARG A 489 -35.04 -25.90 -18.87
CA ARG A 489 -36.12 -24.93 -18.63
C ARG A 489 -36.13 -24.39 -17.20
N ALA A 490 -35.89 -25.25 -16.21
CA ALA A 490 -35.83 -24.82 -14.82
C ALA A 490 -34.65 -23.86 -14.59
N ARG A 491 -33.47 -24.13 -15.17
CA ARG A 491 -32.33 -23.21 -15.15
C ARG A 491 -32.63 -21.91 -15.88
N ALA A 492 -33.25 -21.94 -17.06
CA ALA A 492 -33.66 -20.73 -17.80
C ALA A 492 -34.51 -19.80 -16.95
N LEU A 493 -35.46 -20.33 -16.19
CA LEU A 493 -36.28 -19.55 -15.29
C LEU A 493 -35.52 -19.01 -14.09
N ALA A 494 -34.63 -19.80 -13.50
CA ALA A 494 -33.89 -19.42 -12.31
C ALA A 494 -32.84 -18.36 -12.62
N TRP A 495 -32.22 -18.37 -13.82
CA TRP A 495 -31.18 -17.43 -14.21
C TRP A 495 -31.72 -16.10 -14.77
N THR A 496 -32.99 -16.02 -15.11
CA THR A 496 -33.64 -14.78 -15.55
C THR A 496 -34.29 -13.96 -14.42
N THR A 497 -34.14 -14.35 -13.17
CA THR A 497 -34.55 -13.55 -12.00
C THR A 497 -33.53 -12.46 -11.76
N GLY A 498 -33.81 -11.23 -12.22
CA GLY A 498 -32.87 -10.08 -12.12
C GLY A 498 -32.63 -9.59 -10.69
N GLU A 499 -31.59 -8.81 -10.53
CA GLU A 499 -31.18 -8.17 -9.26
C GLU A 499 -32.05 -6.97 -8.86
N ASP A 500 -32.84 -6.40 -9.78
CA ASP A 500 -33.65 -5.20 -9.53
C ASP A 500 -34.91 -5.47 -8.71
N ASP A 501 -35.05 -4.76 -7.59
CA ASP A 501 -36.20 -4.75 -6.66
C ASP A 501 -37.58 -4.41 -7.30
N ALA A 502 -37.61 -4.10 -8.57
CA ALA A 502 -38.76 -3.47 -9.23
C ALA A 502 -39.81 -4.45 -9.74
N ASP A 503 -39.64 -5.78 -9.70
CA ASP A 503 -40.53 -6.69 -10.44
C ASP A 503 -41.05 -7.88 -9.60
N ALA A 504 -41.75 -7.57 -8.48
CA ALA A 504 -42.45 -8.58 -7.67
C ALA A 504 -43.47 -9.38 -8.48
N GLU A 505 -44.00 -8.84 -9.59
CA GLU A 505 -44.96 -9.49 -10.50
C GLU A 505 -44.21 -10.51 -11.38
N ARG A 506 -43.02 -10.21 -11.84
CA ARG A 506 -42.12 -11.10 -12.59
C ARG A 506 -41.66 -12.28 -11.71
N ASP A 507 -41.22 -12.02 -10.50
CA ASP A 507 -40.82 -13.05 -9.52
C ASP A 507 -42.00 -13.97 -9.19
N GLY A 508 -43.22 -13.42 -9.09
CA GLY A 508 -44.45 -14.19 -8.92
C GLY A 508 -44.75 -15.13 -10.11
N ALA A 509 -44.52 -14.66 -11.32
CA ALA A 509 -44.70 -15.45 -12.54
C ALA A 509 -43.64 -16.57 -12.65
N VAL A 510 -42.38 -16.28 -12.38
CA VAL A 510 -41.26 -17.27 -12.35
C VAL A 510 -41.56 -18.37 -11.33
N ARG A 511 -41.96 -17.98 -10.12
CA ARG A 511 -42.37 -18.92 -9.06
C ARG A 511 -43.49 -19.89 -9.48
N VAL A 512 -44.54 -19.37 -10.14
CA VAL A 512 -45.63 -20.20 -10.62
C VAL A 512 -45.18 -21.18 -11.71
N ARG A 513 -44.29 -20.72 -12.59
CA ARG A 513 -43.71 -21.55 -13.67
C ARG A 513 -42.79 -22.63 -13.11
N LEU A 514 -41.88 -22.30 -12.19
CA LEU A 514 -41.01 -23.30 -11.52
C LEU A 514 -41.81 -24.32 -10.73
N GLY A 515 -42.82 -23.88 -9.98
CA GLY A 515 -43.72 -24.81 -9.27
C GLY A 515 -44.50 -25.75 -10.22
N ARG A 516 -44.73 -25.38 -11.51
CA ARG A 516 -45.27 -26.30 -12.51
C ARG A 516 -44.24 -27.32 -12.95
N LEU A 517 -42.98 -26.88 -13.20
CA LEU A 517 -41.86 -27.78 -13.57
C LEU A 517 -41.55 -28.79 -12.48
N VAL A 518 -41.60 -28.40 -11.21
CA VAL A 518 -41.44 -29.32 -10.07
C VAL A 518 -42.53 -30.41 -10.08
N ARG A 519 -43.80 -30.02 -10.25
CA ARG A 519 -44.89 -31.01 -10.38
C ARG A 519 -44.79 -31.87 -11.63
N GLU A 520 -44.23 -31.34 -12.69
CA GLU A 520 -43.99 -32.10 -13.92
C GLU A 520 -42.87 -33.10 -13.73
N ALA A 521 -41.79 -32.75 -12.97
CA ALA A 521 -40.76 -33.68 -12.58
C ALA A 521 -41.31 -34.85 -11.71
N GLU A 522 -42.19 -34.55 -10.73
CA GLU A 522 -42.87 -35.56 -9.93
C GLU A 522 -43.72 -36.50 -10.81
N ARG A 523 -44.47 -35.98 -11.79
CA ARG A 523 -45.24 -36.78 -12.72
C ARG A 523 -44.32 -37.60 -13.64
N LEU A 524 -43.25 -37.01 -14.13
CA LEU A 524 -42.32 -37.69 -15.04
C LEU A 524 -41.60 -38.84 -14.33
N GLU A 525 -41.36 -38.78 -13.03
CA GLU A 525 -40.79 -39.90 -12.24
C GLU A 525 -41.72 -41.10 -12.22
N ASP A 526 -43.05 -40.90 -12.19
CA ASP A 526 -44.05 -41.97 -12.28
C ASP A 526 -44.16 -42.58 -13.69
N GLU A 527 -43.98 -41.80 -14.76
CA GLU A 527 -44.11 -42.21 -16.17
C GLU A 527 -42.77 -42.73 -16.74
N ALA A 528 -41.66 -42.13 -16.40
CA ALA A 528 -40.30 -42.47 -16.86
C ALA A 528 -39.36 -42.53 -15.63
N PRO A 529 -39.33 -43.65 -14.89
CA PRO A 529 -38.58 -43.76 -13.67
C PRO A 529 -37.10 -43.38 -13.82
N LEU A 530 -36.55 -42.74 -12.78
CA LEU A 530 -35.12 -42.33 -12.72
C LEU A 530 -34.18 -43.54 -12.87
N THR A 531 -34.64 -44.76 -12.43
CA THR A 531 -33.86 -46.01 -12.49
C THR A 531 -34.68 -47.13 -13.12
N GLY A 532 -34.08 -47.90 -14.03
CA GLY A 532 -34.63 -49.21 -14.43
C GLY A 532 -35.20 -49.32 -15.84
N GLU A 533 -35.31 -48.27 -16.64
CA GLU A 533 -35.71 -48.36 -18.07
C GLU A 533 -34.53 -48.41 -19.02
N LYS A 534 -34.72 -48.98 -20.20
CA LYS A 534 -33.72 -48.94 -21.25
C LYS A 534 -33.50 -47.48 -21.73
N PRO A 535 -32.26 -47.01 -21.84
CA PRO A 535 -31.98 -45.69 -22.35
C PRO A 535 -32.52 -45.46 -23.75
N GLY A 536 -32.97 -44.26 -24.04
CA GLY A 536 -33.19 -43.80 -25.39
C GLY A 536 -31.88 -43.79 -26.21
N GLU A 537 -31.98 -43.73 -27.54
CA GLU A 537 -30.80 -43.75 -28.41
C GLU A 537 -29.88 -42.54 -28.14
N ALA A 538 -30.41 -41.36 -27.93
CA ALA A 538 -29.65 -40.14 -27.61
C ALA A 538 -29.07 -40.18 -26.21
N GLU A 539 -29.83 -40.68 -25.22
CA GLU A 539 -29.31 -40.85 -23.84
C GLU A 539 -28.13 -41.82 -23.80
N ALA A 540 -28.23 -42.97 -24.54
CA ALA A 540 -27.11 -43.91 -24.65
C ALA A 540 -25.88 -43.29 -25.36
N ALA A 541 -26.10 -42.44 -26.34
CA ALA A 541 -25.06 -41.76 -27.10
C ALA A 541 -24.36 -40.65 -26.29
N ALA A 542 -24.98 -40.13 -25.23
CA ALA A 542 -24.34 -39.16 -24.32
C ALA A 542 -23.14 -39.74 -23.59
N GLY A 543 -23.01 -41.07 -23.50
CA GLY A 543 -21.81 -41.72 -22.96
C GLY A 543 -21.61 -41.61 -21.45
N VAL A 544 -22.66 -41.20 -20.73
CA VAL A 544 -22.73 -41.11 -19.25
C VAL A 544 -23.71 -42.14 -18.69
N ASP A 545 -23.64 -42.40 -17.38
CA ASP A 545 -24.64 -43.26 -16.74
C ASP A 545 -26.03 -42.60 -16.80
N VAL A 546 -26.96 -43.20 -17.57
CA VAL A 546 -28.28 -42.62 -17.85
C VAL A 546 -29.12 -42.47 -16.58
N ALA A 547 -29.04 -43.42 -15.65
CA ALA A 547 -29.78 -43.28 -14.37
C ALA A 547 -29.23 -42.11 -13.54
N ALA A 548 -27.92 -41.98 -13.44
CA ALA A 548 -27.27 -40.88 -12.74
C ALA A 548 -27.53 -39.53 -13.45
N ASP A 549 -27.60 -39.48 -14.77
CA ASP A 549 -27.90 -38.29 -15.55
C ASP A 549 -29.36 -37.82 -15.32
N ARG A 550 -30.32 -38.74 -15.34
CA ARG A 550 -31.74 -38.42 -15.00
C ARG A 550 -31.89 -37.94 -13.57
N VAL A 551 -31.20 -38.57 -12.61
CA VAL A 551 -31.17 -38.15 -11.20
C VAL A 551 -30.63 -36.73 -11.06
N LEU A 552 -29.54 -36.41 -11.74
CA LEU A 552 -28.96 -35.06 -11.71
C LEU A 552 -29.88 -34.03 -12.35
N ALA A 553 -30.52 -34.38 -13.48
CA ALA A 553 -31.51 -33.50 -14.13
C ALA A 553 -32.73 -33.24 -13.24
N HIS A 554 -33.26 -34.28 -12.56
CA HIS A 554 -34.35 -34.13 -11.58
C HIS A 554 -33.94 -33.18 -10.42
N LEU A 555 -32.77 -33.43 -9.82
CA LEU A 555 -32.26 -32.57 -8.73
C LEU A 555 -31.93 -31.15 -9.21
N THR A 556 -31.60 -30.94 -10.48
CA THR A 556 -31.41 -29.60 -11.06
C THR A 556 -32.73 -28.81 -11.09
N VAL A 557 -33.89 -29.46 -11.35
CA VAL A 557 -35.19 -28.78 -11.26
C VAL A 557 -35.47 -28.32 -9.82
N LEU A 558 -35.19 -29.18 -8.83
CA LEU A 558 -35.39 -28.84 -7.42
C LEU A 558 -34.38 -27.78 -6.94
N TYR A 559 -33.14 -27.85 -7.45
CA TYR A 559 -32.11 -26.84 -7.17
C TYR A 559 -32.53 -25.46 -7.72
N ALA A 560 -33.08 -25.38 -8.94
CA ALA A 560 -33.58 -24.15 -9.51
C ALA A 560 -34.68 -23.49 -8.68
N ASP A 561 -35.65 -24.31 -8.16
CA ASP A 561 -36.68 -23.82 -7.24
C ASP A 561 -36.08 -23.35 -5.89
N ALA A 562 -35.13 -24.12 -5.33
CA ALA A 562 -34.44 -23.77 -4.08
C ALA A 562 -33.60 -22.50 -4.24
N TYR A 563 -32.86 -22.37 -5.34
CA TYR A 563 -32.05 -21.18 -5.66
C TYR A 563 -32.90 -19.92 -5.81
N THR A 564 -34.03 -20.01 -6.52
CA THR A 564 -34.97 -18.87 -6.67
C THR A 564 -35.54 -18.46 -5.30
N ALA A 565 -35.89 -19.44 -4.47
CA ALA A 565 -36.39 -19.18 -3.11
C ALA A 565 -35.30 -18.58 -2.20
N TYR A 566 -34.06 -18.99 -2.39
CA TYR A 566 -32.89 -18.42 -1.72
C TYR A 566 -32.67 -16.97 -2.13
N GLN A 567 -32.67 -16.65 -3.42
CA GLN A 567 -32.57 -15.28 -3.93
C GLN A 567 -33.68 -14.36 -3.37
N GLU A 568 -34.93 -14.83 -3.33
CA GLU A 568 -36.03 -14.09 -2.69
C GLU A 568 -35.80 -13.84 -1.20
N ALA A 569 -35.21 -14.81 -0.47
CA ALA A 569 -34.86 -14.67 0.94
C ALA A 569 -33.73 -13.67 1.15
N MET A 570 -32.73 -13.68 0.26
CA MET A 570 -31.57 -12.81 0.33
C MET A 570 -31.87 -11.34 -0.02
N ARG A 571 -32.91 -11.03 -0.80
CA ARG A 571 -33.35 -9.66 -1.10
C ARG A 571 -34.09 -8.97 0.06
N ARG A 572 -34.60 -9.69 1.06
CA ARG A 572 -35.32 -9.11 2.20
C ARG A 572 -34.36 -8.43 3.15
N ALA A 573 -34.79 -7.30 3.75
CA ALA A 573 -33.99 -6.65 4.77
C ALA A 573 -33.78 -7.57 6.00
N PRO A 574 -32.59 -7.60 6.59
CA PRO A 574 -32.28 -8.43 7.76
C PRO A 574 -33.23 -8.22 8.96
N GLU A 575 -33.73 -7.00 9.09
CA GLU A 575 -34.65 -6.57 10.17
C GLU A 575 -36.06 -7.17 10.04
N GLU A 576 -36.48 -7.57 8.84
CA GLU A 576 -37.79 -8.20 8.55
C GLU A 576 -37.78 -9.72 8.73
N SER A 577 -36.61 -10.32 8.99
CA SER A 577 -36.36 -11.75 8.88
C SER A 577 -36.24 -12.46 10.23
N GLY A 578 -37.21 -12.31 11.14
CA GLY A 578 -37.24 -13.08 12.40
C GLY A 578 -37.17 -14.61 12.24
N THR A 579 -37.62 -15.14 11.06
CA THR A 579 -37.53 -16.56 10.67
C THR A 579 -37.33 -16.65 9.16
N ALA A 580 -36.62 -17.68 8.68
CA ALA A 580 -36.50 -17.98 7.25
C ALA A 580 -37.87 -18.04 6.58
N PRO A 581 -38.04 -17.44 5.37
CA PRO A 581 -39.30 -17.51 4.63
C PRO A 581 -39.76 -18.95 4.46
N GLU A 582 -41.05 -19.19 4.61
CA GLU A 582 -41.64 -20.54 4.55
C GLU A 582 -41.30 -21.25 3.22
N ARG A 583 -41.40 -20.50 2.09
CA ARG A 583 -41.01 -21.00 0.78
C ARG A 583 -39.55 -21.44 0.71
N PHE A 584 -38.66 -20.65 1.25
CA PHE A 584 -37.22 -21.00 1.28
C PHE A 584 -37.04 -22.33 2.03
N ARG A 585 -37.59 -22.46 3.23
CA ARG A 585 -37.51 -23.71 4.01
C ARG A 585 -38.08 -24.91 3.30
N GLU A 586 -39.22 -24.73 2.61
CA GLU A 586 -39.86 -25.79 1.85
C GLU A 586 -39.05 -26.22 0.63
N ALA A 587 -38.59 -25.28 -0.19
CA ALA A 587 -37.85 -25.56 -1.42
C ALA A 587 -36.48 -26.19 -1.12
N VAL A 588 -35.71 -25.61 -0.21
CA VAL A 588 -34.39 -26.16 0.20
C VAL A 588 -34.56 -27.50 0.95
N GLY A 589 -35.59 -27.62 1.80
CA GLY A 589 -35.91 -28.87 2.48
C GLY A 589 -36.27 -29.99 1.51
N ARG A 590 -37.01 -29.69 0.45
CA ARG A 590 -37.34 -30.66 -0.62
C ARG A 590 -36.10 -31.10 -1.39
N LEU A 591 -35.25 -30.14 -1.82
CA LEU A 591 -33.97 -30.47 -2.47
C LEU A 591 -33.11 -31.40 -1.60
N ARG A 592 -32.97 -31.06 -0.32
CA ARG A 592 -32.17 -31.83 0.63
C ARG A 592 -32.72 -33.25 0.81
N ALA A 593 -34.02 -33.40 1.11
CA ALA A 593 -34.64 -34.69 1.34
C ALA A 593 -34.56 -35.60 0.11
N GLU A 594 -34.74 -35.05 -1.10
CA GLU A 594 -34.67 -35.78 -2.32
C GLU A 594 -33.26 -36.18 -2.70
N ALA A 595 -32.26 -35.29 -2.48
CA ALA A 595 -30.87 -35.59 -2.67
C ALA A 595 -30.36 -36.69 -1.68
N GLU A 596 -30.85 -36.68 -0.44
CA GLU A 596 -30.59 -37.75 0.55
C GLU A 596 -31.23 -39.08 0.10
N ARG A 597 -32.48 -39.07 -0.39
CA ARG A 597 -33.19 -40.25 -0.92
C ARG A 597 -32.48 -40.90 -2.10
N LEU A 598 -31.95 -40.08 -3.00
CA LEU A 598 -31.27 -40.50 -4.21
C LEU A 598 -29.75 -40.77 -4.02
N GLY A 599 -29.22 -40.50 -2.83
CA GLY A 599 -27.81 -40.75 -2.52
C GLY A 599 -26.84 -39.80 -3.26
N VAL A 600 -27.20 -38.51 -3.37
CA VAL A 600 -26.40 -37.49 -4.09
C VAL A 600 -25.84 -36.45 -3.09
N PRO A 601 -24.75 -36.75 -2.35
CA PRO A 601 -24.31 -35.94 -1.23
C PRO A 601 -23.87 -34.53 -1.61
N HIS A 602 -23.36 -34.30 -2.81
CA HIS A 602 -23.00 -32.93 -3.24
C HIS A 602 -24.25 -32.02 -3.40
N GLN A 603 -25.44 -32.53 -3.69
CA GLN A 603 -26.67 -31.75 -3.69
C GLN A 603 -27.20 -31.50 -2.27
N VAL A 604 -26.96 -32.43 -1.35
CA VAL A 604 -27.18 -32.21 0.08
C VAL A 604 -26.28 -31.06 0.59
N ALA A 605 -25.00 -31.04 0.19
CA ALA A 605 -24.07 -29.96 0.51
C ALA A 605 -24.54 -28.61 -0.03
N ASN A 606 -25.05 -28.54 -1.26
CA ASN A 606 -25.62 -27.31 -1.83
C ASN A 606 -26.83 -26.82 -1.01
N ALA A 607 -27.73 -27.71 -0.63
CA ALA A 607 -28.90 -27.32 0.20
C ALA A 607 -28.48 -26.80 1.57
N ARG A 608 -27.45 -27.42 2.20
CA ARG A 608 -26.86 -26.94 3.46
C ARG A 608 -26.21 -25.57 3.33
N GLN A 609 -25.53 -25.31 2.21
CA GLN A 609 -24.91 -24.02 1.95
C GLN A 609 -25.96 -22.91 1.86
N PHE A 610 -27.08 -23.12 1.19
CA PHE A 610 -28.19 -22.15 1.17
C PHE A 610 -28.73 -21.84 2.58
N VAL A 611 -28.86 -22.87 3.44
CA VAL A 611 -29.28 -22.67 4.83
C VAL A 611 -28.24 -21.88 5.62
N ALA A 612 -26.95 -22.17 5.40
CA ALA A 612 -25.86 -21.48 6.08
C ALA A 612 -25.78 -20.00 5.72
N ASP A 613 -25.91 -19.67 4.43
CA ASP A 613 -25.86 -18.28 3.95
C ASP A 613 -27.02 -17.47 4.52
N GLU A 614 -28.24 -18.01 4.46
CA GLU A 614 -29.43 -17.36 5.00
C GLU A 614 -29.35 -17.20 6.53
N ALA A 615 -28.86 -18.21 7.26
CA ALA A 615 -28.62 -18.14 8.69
C ALA A 615 -27.58 -17.09 9.05
N GLY A 616 -26.45 -17.04 8.32
CA GLY A 616 -25.39 -16.04 8.50
C GLY A 616 -25.93 -14.62 8.35
N ARG A 617 -26.74 -14.38 7.31
CA ARG A 617 -27.38 -13.08 7.09
C ARG A 617 -28.31 -12.65 8.22
N ARG A 618 -29.02 -13.58 8.85
CA ARG A 618 -29.87 -13.32 10.03
C ARG A 618 -29.08 -13.20 11.34
N GLY A 619 -27.77 -13.40 11.31
CA GLY A 619 -26.92 -13.41 12.50
C GLY A 619 -26.95 -14.72 13.30
N ASP A 620 -27.57 -15.80 12.76
CA ASP A 620 -27.50 -17.14 13.38
C ASP A 620 -26.20 -17.86 12.98
N VAL A 621 -25.09 -17.32 13.50
CA VAL A 621 -23.73 -17.79 13.22
C VAL A 621 -23.54 -19.27 13.63
N ALA A 622 -24.23 -19.74 14.68
CA ALA A 622 -24.11 -21.12 15.15
C ALA A 622 -24.74 -22.12 14.16
N LEU A 623 -25.90 -21.80 13.60
CA LEU A 623 -26.53 -22.61 12.56
C LEU A 623 -25.70 -22.59 11.28
N ALA A 624 -25.24 -21.41 10.86
CA ALA A 624 -24.40 -21.26 9.66
C ALA A 624 -23.14 -22.13 9.73
N GLU A 625 -22.40 -22.08 10.85
CA GLU A 625 -21.23 -22.93 11.07
C GLU A 625 -21.56 -24.42 11.02
N SER A 626 -22.62 -24.82 11.72
CA SER A 626 -23.05 -26.24 11.79
C SER A 626 -23.35 -26.80 10.39
N GLU A 627 -24.10 -26.04 9.57
CA GLU A 627 -24.47 -26.48 8.23
C GLU A 627 -23.26 -26.48 7.27
N LEU A 628 -22.32 -25.50 7.38
CA LEU A 628 -21.11 -25.50 6.55
C LEU A 628 -20.17 -26.67 6.90
N ARG A 629 -19.98 -26.99 8.18
CA ARG A 629 -19.20 -28.17 8.59
C ARG A 629 -19.85 -29.47 8.09
N ALA A 630 -21.16 -29.57 8.16
CA ALA A 630 -21.90 -30.71 7.65
C ALA A 630 -21.82 -30.78 6.10
N ALA A 631 -21.89 -29.64 5.41
CA ALA A 631 -21.72 -29.59 3.96
C ALA A 631 -20.33 -30.09 3.51
N LEU A 632 -19.27 -29.77 4.26
CA LEU A 632 -17.92 -30.29 3.96
C LEU A 632 -17.84 -31.81 4.12
N VAL A 633 -18.54 -32.41 5.08
CA VAL A 633 -18.64 -33.87 5.23
C VAL A 633 -19.37 -34.50 4.03
N ASP A 634 -20.46 -33.86 3.56
CA ASP A 634 -21.18 -34.33 2.36
C ASP A 634 -20.35 -34.19 1.08
N VAL A 635 -19.53 -33.13 0.97
CA VAL A 635 -18.57 -32.97 -0.12
C VAL A 635 -17.52 -34.08 -0.10
N GLU A 636 -16.94 -34.39 1.05
CA GLU A 636 -15.97 -35.49 1.17
C GLU A 636 -16.59 -36.85 0.78
N ALA A 637 -17.87 -37.07 1.11
CA ALA A 637 -18.60 -38.28 0.73
C ALA A 637 -18.95 -38.34 -0.77
N SER A 638 -18.84 -37.24 -1.52
CA SER A 638 -19.26 -37.13 -2.93
C SER A 638 -18.19 -37.46 -3.97
N ASP A 639 -16.94 -37.70 -3.60
CA ASP A 639 -15.77 -37.75 -4.48
C ASP A 639 -15.61 -36.54 -5.41
N ARG A 640 -16.12 -35.36 -4.98
CA ARG A 640 -16.08 -34.09 -5.72
C ARG A 640 -15.39 -33.00 -4.89
N PRO A 641 -14.10 -33.12 -4.60
CA PRO A 641 -13.38 -32.24 -3.67
C PRO A 641 -13.38 -30.77 -4.08
N TRP A 642 -13.48 -30.43 -5.37
CA TRP A 642 -13.57 -29.06 -5.87
C TRP A 642 -14.80 -28.30 -5.33
N ARG A 643 -15.88 -28.99 -4.95
CA ARG A 643 -17.07 -28.35 -4.36
C ARG A 643 -16.87 -27.90 -2.92
N GLY A 644 -15.73 -28.22 -2.30
CA GLY A 644 -15.40 -27.78 -0.96
C GLY A 644 -14.82 -26.37 -0.84
N SER A 645 -14.39 -25.75 -1.92
CA SER A 645 -13.70 -24.45 -1.88
C SER A 645 -14.61 -23.34 -1.33
N ARG A 646 -15.82 -23.19 -1.85
CA ARG A 646 -16.79 -22.18 -1.37
C ARG A 646 -17.24 -22.37 0.08
N PRO A 647 -17.71 -23.56 0.52
CA PRO A 647 -18.05 -23.79 1.93
C PRO A 647 -16.87 -23.52 2.89
N ARG A 648 -15.62 -23.82 2.49
CA ARG A 648 -14.44 -23.50 3.30
C ARG A 648 -14.22 -21.99 3.42
N ALA A 649 -14.37 -21.24 2.33
CA ALA A 649 -14.24 -19.79 2.35
C ALA A 649 -15.30 -19.12 3.24
N LEU A 650 -16.56 -19.56 3.16
CA LEU A 650 -17.65 -19.09 4.01
C LEU A 650 -17.43 -19.45 5.50
N LEU A 651 -17.00 -20.69 5.77
CA LEU A 651 -16.68 -21.11 7.15
C LEU A 651 -15.51 -20.26 7.72
N ALA A 652 -14.51 -19.94 6.90
CA ALA A 652 -13.40 -19.09 7.32
C ALA A 652 -13.85 -17.68 7.71
N GLN A 653 -14.84 -17.09 7.03
CA GLN A 653 -15.43 -15.81 7.44
C GLN A 653 -16.06 -15.91 8.85
N ILE A 654 -16.76 -17.02 9.14
CA ILE A 654 -17.32 -17.26 10.46
C ILE A 654 -16.20 -17.40 11.51
N MET A 655 -15.12 -18.12 11.19
CA MET A 655 -13.99 -18.27 12.12
C MET A 655 -13.32 -16.92 12.41
N LEU A 656 -13.18 -16.05 11.40
CA LEU A 656 -12.67 -14.68 11.60
C LEU A 656 -13.59 -13.86 12.52
N SER A 657 -14.90 -13.94 12.34
CA SER A 657 -15.86 -13.23 13.23
C SER A 657 -15.81 -13.73 14.68
N ARG A 658 -15.39 -14.97 14.91
CA ARG A 658 -15.16 -15.57 16.22
C ARG A 658 -13.75 -15.35 16.78
N GLN A 659 -12.91 -14.63 16.06
CA GLN A 659 -11.51 -14.44 16.44
C GLN A 659 -10.70 -15.74 16.49
N GLU A 660 -10.96 -16.65 15.57
CA GLU A 660 -10.24 -17.91 15.35
C GLU A 660 -9.44 -17.87 14.02
N PRO A 661 -8.44 -16.95 13.90
CA PRO A 661 -7.76 -16.69 12.62
C PRO A 661 -6.91 -17.87 12.14
N ALA A 662 -6.46 -18.74 13.03
CA ALA A 662 -5.64 -19.90 12.65
C ALA A 662 -6.46 -20.91 11.83
N GLU A 663 -7.66 -21.26 12.27
CA GLU A 663 -8.56 -22.17 11.54
C GLU A 663 -9.02 -21.51 10.24
N ALA A 664 -9.33 -20.20 10.28
CA ALA A 664 -9.68 -19.46 9.09
C ALA A 664 -8.59 -19.52 8.01
N ALA A 665 -7.34 -19.27 8.37
CA ALA A 665 -6.20 -19.33 7.44
C ALA A 665 -6.03 -20.73 6.82
N GLU A 666 -6.18 -21.80 7.62
CA GLU A 666 -6.09 -23.16 7.12
C GLU A 666 -7.19 -23.48 6.09
N LEU A 667 -8.44 -23.07 6.40
CA LEU A 667 -9.58 -23.25 5.50
C LEU A 667 -9.39 -22.48 4.17
N LEU A 668 -8.91 -21.24 4.23
CA LEU A 668 -8.68 -20.39 3.05
C LEU A 668 -7.54 -20.94 2.19
N HIS A 669 -6.45 -21.37 2.79
CA HIS A 669 -5.35 -22.02 2.05
C HIS A 669 -5.80 -23.28 1.32
N ARG A 670 -6.63 -24.10 1.95
CA ARG A 670 -7.20 -25.30 1.31
C ARG A 670 -8.15 -24.93 0.18
N ALA A 671 -8.99 -23.90 0.38
CA ALA A 671 -9.91 -23.44 -0.64
C ALA A 671 -9.18 -22.93 -1.91
N LEU A 672 -8.14 -22.10 -1.73
CA LEU A 672 -7.29 -21.61 -2.83
C LEU A 672 -6.52 -22.78 -3.52
N ALA A 673 -5.97 -23.69 -2.74
CA ALA A 673 -5.25 -24.84 -3.29
C ALA A 673 -6.15 -25.75 -4.14
N ASP A 674 -7.40 -25.97 -3.70
CA ASP A 674 -8.37 -26.76 -4.46
C ASP A 674 -8.83 -26.01 -5.72
N ALA A 675 -9.10 -24.71 -5.64
CA ALA A 675 -9.45 -23.89 -6.80
C ALA A 675 -8.38 -23.95 -7.90
N VAL A 676 -7.12 -23.78 -7.52
CA VAL A 676 -5.98 -23.92 -8.47
C VAL A 676 -5.82 -25.35 -8.99
N ARG A 677 -5.93 -26.34 -8.13
CA ARG A 677 -5.75 -27.75 -8.48
C ARG A 677 -6.76 -28.23 -9.52
N TYR A 678 -8.00 -27.75 -9.41
CA TYR A 678 -9.12 -28.20 -10.27
C TYR A 678 -9.48 -27.20 -11.36
N ASP A 679 -8.71 -26.12 -11.52
CA ASP A 679 -8.92 -25.07 -12.55
C ASP A 679 -10.32 -24.44 -12.44
N ASP A 680 -10.70 -24.08 -11.17
CA ASP A 680 -11.99 -23.49 -10.85
C ASP A 680 -11.94 -21.97 -11.10
N ALA A 681 -12.25 -21.56 -12.33
CA ALA A 681 -12.25 -20.16 -12.75
C ALA A 681 -13.36 -19.32 -12.07
N ASP A 682 -14.40 -19.97 -11.53
CA ASP A 682 -15.52 -19.30 -10.87
C ASP A 682 -15.33 -19.10 -9.36
N PHE A 683 -14.23 -19.64 -8.82
CA PHE A 683 -13.94 -19.45 -7.40
C PHE A 683 -13.48 -18.00 -7.15
N PRO A 684 -14.03 -17.32 -6.14
CA PRO A 684 -13.72 -15.91 -5.85
C PRO A 684 -12.32 -15.77 -5.21
N VAL A 685 -11.28 -15.85 -6.04
CA VAL A 685 -9.88 -15.88 -5.60
C VAL A 685 -9.49 -14.56 -4.91
N ALA A 686 -9.89 -13.40 -5.47
CA ALA A 686 -9.53 -12.09 -4.92
C ALA A 686 -10.13 -11.86 -3.51
N PRO A 687 -11.43 -12.06 -3.28
CA PRO A 687 -12.00 -12.00 -1.93
C PRO A 687 -11.36 -13.00 -0.96
N THR A 688 -11.00 -14.19 -1.44
CA THR A 688 -10.37 -15.21 -0.59
C THR A 688 -8.96 -14.79 -0.15
N TYR A 689 -8.16 -14.16 -1.02
CA TYR A 689 -6.88 -13.57 -0.62
C TYR A 689 -7.05 -12.40 0.34
N SER A 690 -8.09 -11.57 0.19
CA SER A 690 -8.40 -10.50 1.15
C SER A 690 -8.66 -11.07 2.55
N LEU A 691 -9.52 -12.10 2.65
CA LEU A 691 -9.80 -12.80 3.91
C LEU A 691 -8.53 -13.45 4.50
N LEU A 692 -7.69 -14.04 3.67
CA LEU A 692 -6.43 -14.64 4.11
C LEU A 692 -5.45 -13.57 4.62
N GLY A 693 -5.42 -12.40 4.00
CA GLY A 693 -4.66 -11.26 4.49
C GLY A 693 -5.13 -10.79 5.87
N HIS A 694 -6.45 -10.72 6.06
CA HIS A 694 -7.05 -10.40 7.35
C HIS A 694 -6.72 -11.45 8.43
N ALA A 695 -6.85 -12.74 8.10
CA ALA A 695 -6.47 -13.83 9.01
C ALA A 695 -4.98 -13.75 9.41
N SER A 696 -4.09 -13.49 8.43
CA SER A 696 -2.65 -13.36 8.67
C SER A 696 -2.32 -12.17 9.58
N SER A 697 -3.00 -11.03 9.42
CA SER A 697 -2.83 -9.86 10.30
C SER A 697 -3.20 -10.21 11.75
N HIS A 698 -4.35 -10.85 11.97
CA HIS A 698 -4.77 -11.28 13.30
C HIS A 698 -3.85 -12.33 13.96
N LEU A 699 -3.10 -13.09 13.15
CA LEU A 699 -2.06 -14.01 13.62
C LEU A 699 -0.72 -13.32 13.91
N GLY A 700 -0.59 -12.02 13.62
CA GLY A 700 0.67 -11.29 13.72
C GLY A 700 1.66 -11.60 12.57
N ASP A 701 1.25 -12.35 11.55
CA ASP A 701 2.03 -12.55 10.32
C ASP A 701 1.82 -11.37 9.36
N HIS A 702 2.39 -10.21 9.73
CA HIS A 702 2.27 -9.00 8.93
C HIS A 702 2.87 -9.18 7.52
N ALA A 703 3.92 -9.97 7.36
CA ALA A 703 4.53 -10.22 6.06
C ALA A 703 3.60 -11.03 5.15
N GLY A 704 2.96 -12.06 5.69
CA GLY A 704 1.92 -12.83 5.01
C GLY A 704 0.71 -11.96 4.64
N ALA A 705 0.23 -11.14 5.60
CA ALA A 705 -0.88 -10.22 5.37
C ALA A 705 -0.62 -9.25 4.22
N VAL A 706 0.56 -8.63 4.18
CA VAL A 706 0.97 -7.71 3.10
C VAL A 706 1.00 -8.42 1.74
N ARG A 707 1.51 -9.65 1.65
CA ARG A 707 1.51 -10.42 0.39
C ARG A 707 0.10 -10.73 -0.08
N HIS A 708 -0.74 -11.27 0.82
CA HIS A 708 -2.09 -11.69 0.47
C HIS A 708 -2.99 -10.52 0.07
N LEU A 709 -2.94 -9.39 0.81
CA LEU A 709 -3.69 -8.19 0.45
C LEU A 709 -3.18 -7.55 -0.85
N SER A 710 -1.87 -7.55 -1.10
CA SER A 710 -1.32 -7.05 -2.37
C SER A 710 -1.80 -7.89 -3.57
N GLU A 711 -1.86 -9.22 -3.42
CA GLU A 711 -2.39 -10.11 -4.46
C GLU A 711 -3.90 -9.92 -4.66
N ALA A 712 -4.67 -9.80 -3.58
CA ALA A 712 -6.11 -9.52 -3.66
C ALA A 712 -6.37 -8.22 -4.43
N ALA A 713 -5.68 -7.13 -4.08
CA ALA A 713 -5.82 -5.84 -4.75
C ALA A 713 -5.47 -5.91 -6.25
N ALA A 714 -4.42 -6.65 -6.61
CA ALA A 714 -4.03 -6.84 -8.00
C ALA A 714 -5.05 -7.68 -8.80
N LEU A 715 -5.69 -8.66 -8.15
CA LEU A 715 -6.75 -9.47 -8.75
C LEU A 715 -8.02 -8.65 -9.01
N PHE A 716 -8.46 -7.86 -8.04
CA PHE A 716 -9.60 -6.95 -8.19
C PHE A 716 -9.37 -5.90 -9.30
N ASP A 717 -8.17 -5.32 -9.38
CA ASP A 717 -7.82 -4.41 -10.48
C ASP A 717 -7.93 -5.08 -11.86
N ARG A 718 -7.44 -6.34 -11.98
CA ARG A 718 -7.56 -7.11 -13.23
C ARG A 718 -9.02 -7.41 -13.60
N GLY A 719 -9.88 -7.59 -12.59
CA GLY A 719 -11.32 -7.78 -12.75
C GLY A 719 -12.09 -6.49 -13.09
N GLY A 720 -11.46 -5.31 -12.91
CA GLY A 720 -12.13 -4.01 -13.06
C GLY A 720 -12.92 -3.57 -11.82
N GLU A 721 -12.78 -4.29 -10.70
CA GLU A 721 -13.46 -4.06 -9.42
C GLU A 721 -12.66 -3.06 -8.58
N HIS A 722 -12.66 -1.80 -9.02
CA HIS A 722 -11.76 -0.77 -8.50
C HIS A 722 -12.07 -0.33 -7.07
N GLU A 723 -13.32 -0.37 -6.66
CA GLU A 723 -13.74 -0.05 -5.29
C GLU A 723 -13.25 -1.12 -4.31
N ASP A 724 -13.42 -2.40 -4.66
CA ASP A 724 -12.91 -3.51 -3.83
C ASP A 724 -11.39 -3.48 -3.74
N ALA A 725 -10.70 -3.21 -4.85
CA ALA A 725 -9.25 -3.03 -4.87
C ALA A 725 -8.79 -1.89 -3.95
N ALA A 726 -9.53 -0.78 -3.91
CA ALA A 726 -9.24 0.34 -3.01
C ALA A 726 -9.50 -0.01 -1.54
N GLY A 727 -10.60 -0.72 -1.25
CA GLY A 727 -10.92 -1.21 0.09
C GLY A 727 -9.82 -2.14 0.65
N VAL A 728 -9.33 -3.07 -0.19
CA VAL A 728 -8.22 -3.95 0.18
C VAL A 728 -6.91 -3.18 0.40
N ARG A 729 -6.64 -2.12 -0.37
CA ARG A 729 -5.46 -1.27 -0.17
C ARG A 729 -5.54 -0.43 1.10
N LEU A 730 -6.73 -0.03 1.52
CA LEU A 730 -6.90 0.58 2.85
C LEU A 730 -6.49 -0.40 3.95
N GLN A 731 -6.98 -1.64 3.91
CA GLN A 731 -6.57 -2.68 4.86
C GLN A 731 -5.06 -2.95 4.80
N LEU A 732 -4.48 -2.97 3.60
CA LEU A 732 -3.03 -3.11 3.42
C LEU A 732 -2.27 -1.96 4.07
N ALA A 733 -2.75 -0.73 3.94
CA ALA A 733 -2.14 0.44 4.58
C ALA A 733 -2.21 0.35 6.12
N ASP A 734 -3.33 -0.12 6.67
CA ASP A 734 -3.47 -0.34 8.12
C ASP A 734 -2.46 -1.38 8.62
N VAL A 735 -2.34 -2.54 7.96
CA VAL A 735 -1.36 -3.58 8.32
C VAL A 735 0.08 -3.07 8.22
N LEU A 736 0.39 -2.27 7.20
CA LEU A 736 1.70 -1.67 7.04
C LEU A 736 2.01 -0.69 8.18
N ALA A 737 1.04 0.15 8.57
CA ALA A 737 1.17 1.09 9.69
C ALA A 737 1.35 0.35 11.03
N GLU A 738 0.54 -0.66 11.33
CA GLU A 738 0.65 -1.49 12.53
C GLU A 738 2.01 -2.20 12.64
N SER A 739 2.58 -2.61 11.52
CA SER A 739 3.92 -3.21 11.47
C SER A 739 5.07 -2.19 11.51
N GLY A 740 4.80 -0.91 11.77
CA GLY A 740 5.80 0.16 11.82
C GLY A 740 6.28 0.64 10.43
N ARG A 741 5.64 0.20 9.35
CA ARG A 741 5.98 0.55 7.96
C ARG A 741 5.13 1.72 7.46
N GLN A 742 5.08 2.80 8.24
CA GLN A 742 4.22 3.96 8.00
C GLN A 742 4.43 4.60 6.62
N ALA A 743 5.69 4.68 6.15
CA ALA A 743 6.00 5.26 4.85
C ALA A 743 5.47 4.42 3.67
N ASP A 744 5.46 3.09 3.82
CA ASP A 744 4.86 2.19 2.83
C ASP A 744 3.32 2.36 2.81
N ALA A 745 2.70 2.47 3.99
CA ALA A 745 1.27 2.72 4.11
C ALA A 745 0.86 4.01 3.39
N VAL A 746 1.59 5.09 3.63
CA VAL A 746 1.37 6.38 2.97
C VAL A 746 1.53 6.27 1.45
N ALA A 747 2.57 5.57 0.96
CA ALA A 747 2.78 5.38 -0.48
C ALA A 747 1.62 4.61 -1.15
N VAL A 748 1.06 3.60 -0.48
CA VAL A 748 -0.12 2.85 -0.95
C VAL A 748 -1.33 3.80 -1.05
N LEU A 749 -1.60 4.61 -0.01
CA LEU A 749 -2.73 5.54 0.02
C LEU A 749 -2.58 6.66 -1.04
N GLU A 750 -1.38 7.22 -1.22
CA GLU A 750 -1.13 8.22 -2.26
C GLU A 750 -1.44 7.68 -3.67
N SER A 751 -1.16 6.39 -3.92
CA SER A 751 -1.44 5.76 -5.22
C SER A 751 -2.94 5.70 -5.57
N LEU A 752 -3.82 5.77 -4.56
CA LEU A 752 -5.28 5.76 -4.74
C LEU A 752 -5.85 7.15 -5.03
N LEU A 753 -5.10 8.21 -4.76
CA LEU A 753 -5.55 9.61 -4.90
C LEU A 753 -5.05 10.32 -6.16
N SER A 754 -4.40 9.62 -7.10
CA SER A 754 -4.13 10.18 -8.42
C SER A 754 -5.45 10.57 -9.12
N GLU A 755 -5.44 11.62 -9.97
CA GLU A 755 -6.67 12.15 -10.62
C GLU A 755 -7.47 11.05 -11.33
N GLU A 756 -6.76 10.14 -12.03
CA GLU A 756 -7.37 9.04 -12.77
C GLU A 756 -7.96 7.97 -11.82
N SER A 757 -7.30 7.71 -10.69
CA SER A 757 -7.73 6.72 -9.70
C SER A 757 -8.91 7.20 -8.87
N ALA A 758 -8.86 8.44 -8.40
CA ALA A 758 -9.91 9.02 -7.57
C ALA A 758 -11.24 9.19 -8.33
N ALA A 759 -11.19 9.41 -9.64
CA ALA A 759 -12.41 9.56 -10.47
C ALA A 759 -13.26 8.27 -10.59
N ALA A 760 -12.69 7.11 -10.25
CA ALA A 760 -13.36 5.82 -10.29
C ALA A 760 -13.89 5.36 -8.92
N LEU A 761 -13.71 6.15 -7.87
CA LEU A 761 -14.12 5.82 -6.50
C LEU A 761 -15.25 6.74 -6.04
N ASP A 762 -16.10 6.24 -5.16
CA ASP A 762 -17.12 7.09 -4.53
C ASP A 762 -16.47 8.14 -3.60
N GLU A 763 -17.19 9.22 -3.35
CA GLU A 763 -16.68 10.36 -2.57
C GLU A 763 -16.35 9.98 -1.12
N ARG A 764 -17.09 9.04 -0.52
CA ARG A 764 -16.85 8.60 0.87
C ARG A 764 -15.59 7.74 0.97
N MET A 765 -15.36 6.88 -0.02
CA MET A 765 -14.12 6.10 -0.12
C MET A 765 -12.91 7.03 -0.28
N VAL A 766 -12.99 8.03 -1.16
CA VAL A 766 -11.94 9.04 -1.32
C VAL A 766 -11.70 9.79 -0.02
N ALA A 767 -12.74 10.16 0.71
CA ALA A 767 -12.62 10.84 2.00
C ALA A 767 -11.95 9.96 3.06
N GLN A 768 -12.26 8.66 3.11
CA GLN A 768 -11.63 7.71 4.02
C GLN A 768 -10.14 7.54 3.70
N ILE A 769 -9.79 7.40 2.41
CA ILE A 769 -8.39 7.32 1.96
C ILE A 769 -7.63 8.59 2.37
N ARG A 770 -8.20 9.78 2.14
CA ARG A 770 -7.58 11.07 2.55
C ARG A 770 -7.39 11.16 4.05
N LEU A 771 -8.35 10.70 4.84
CA LEU A 771 -8.24 10.68 6.31
C LEU A 771 -7.07 9.81 6.77
N SER A 772 -6.97 8.60 6.24
CA SER A 772 -5.86 7.67 6.55
C SER A 772 -4.53 8.23 6.07
N LEU A 773 -4.47 8.81 4.87
CA LEU A 773 -3.28 9.45 4.33
C LEU A 773 -2.82 10.64 5.19
N ALA A 774 -3.72 11.54 5.53
CA ALA A 774 -3.40 12.73 6.33
C ALA A 774 -2.83 12.35 7.71
N ARG A 775 -3.40 11.33 8.34
CA ARG A 775 -2.88 10.77 9.61
C ARG A 775 -1.52 10.13 9.43
N GLY A 776 -1.36 9.32 8.38
CA GLY A 776 -0.10 8.68 8.06
C GLY A 776 1.04 9.67 7.81
N LEU A 777 0.76 10.76 7.10
CA LEU A 777 1.71 11.85 6.87
C LEU A 777 2.11 12.55 8.19
N ARG A 778 1.15 12.73 9.11
CA ARG A 778 1.43 13.29 10.44
C ARG A 778 2.37 12.40 11.27
N GLU A 779 2.16 11.10 11.24
CA GLU A 779 3.05 10.14 11.93
C GLU A 779 4.47 10.11 11.32
N LEU A 780 4.61 10.46 10.04
CA LEU A 780 5.91 10.64 9.39
C LEU A 780 6.53 12.03 9.64
N GLU A 781 5.91 12.86 10.49
CA GLU A 781 6.31 14.26 10.74
C GLU A 781 6.27 15.15 9.48
N GLU A 782 5.56 14.73 8.44
CA GLU A 782 5.32 15.50 7.22
C GLU A 782 4.09 16.41 7.41
N TYR A 783 4.23 17.38 8.29
CA TYR A 783 3.11 18.17 8.82
C TYR A 783 2.41 19.03 7.77
N LEU A 784 3.16 19.64 6.83
CA LEU A 784 2.54 20.49 5.82
C LEU A 784 1.70 19.67 4.81
N PRO A 785 2.19 18.57 4.21
CA PRO A 785 1.36 17.70 3.39
C PRO A 785 0.16 17.13 4.15
N SER A 786 0.32 16.75 5.42
CA SER A 786 -0.78 16.30 6.28
C SER A 786 -1.87 17.37 6.42
N ALA A 787 -1.49 18.62 6.70
CA ALA A 787 -2.43 19.72 6.85
C ALA A 787 -3.16 20.03 5.53
N GLU A 788 -2.49 19.93 4.38
CA GLU A 788 -3.12 20.11 3.07
C GLU A 788 -4.18 19.03 2.80
N GLU A 789 -3.91 17.76 3.10
CA GLU A 789 -4.90 16.69 2.92
C GLU A 789 -6.09 16.86 3.88
N PHE A 790 -5.85 17.24 5.14
CA PHE A 790 -6.94 17.56 6.07
C PHE A 790 -7.79 18.75 5.62
N LEU A 791 -7.19 19.78 5.02
CA LEU A 791 -7.94 20.92 4.47
C LEU A 791 -8.81 20.51 3.27
N ARG A 792 -8.30 19.68 2.37
CA ARG A 792 -9.08 19.13 1.25
C ARG A 792 -10.25 18.31 1.78
N LEU A 793 -9.99 17.44 2.75
CA LEU A 793 -11.01 16.61 3.39
C LEU A 793 -12.06 17.45 4.10
N ALA A 794 -11.66 18.50 4.84
CA ALA A 794 -12.58 19.42 5.51
C ALA A 794 -13.51 20.12 4.51
N GLY A 795 -12.99 20.48 3.31
CA GLY A 795 -13.81 21.03 2.23
C GLY A 795 -14.85 20.04 1.71
N THR A 796 -14.50 18.80 1.54
CA THR A 796 -15.40 17.72 1.10
C THR A 796 -16.50 17.45 2.14
N VAL A 797 -16.15 17.18 3.40
CA VAL A 797 -17.14 16.79 4.43
C VAL A 797 -18.03 17.94 4.88
N ALA A 798 -17.67 19.19 4.60
CA ALA A 798 -18.50 20.36 4.90
C ALA A 798 -19.87 20.32 4.19
N GLY A 799 -19.94 19.65 3.04
CA GLY A 799 -21.18 19.46 2.26
C GLY A 799 -22.04 18.27 2.71
N TRP A 800 -21.58 17.44 3.63
CA TRP A 800 -22.32 16.24 4.06
C TRP A 800 -23.32 16.59 5.18
N GLU A 801 -24.60 16.61 4.85
CA GLU A 801 -25.68 16.92 5.80
C GLU A 801 -26.01 15.71 6.70
N ASP A 802 -25.80 14.50 6.21
CA ASP A 802 -26.15 13.22 6.83
C ASP A 802 -25.08 12.69 7.80
N ASP A 803 -23.87 13.30 7.85
CA ASP A 803 -22.75 12.84 8.68
C ASP A 803 -22.07 13.99 9.45
N ALA A 804 -22.81 14.56 10.40
CA ALA A 804 -22.28 15.62 11.28
C ALA A 804 -21.08 15.16 12.13
N PRO A 805 -21.00 13.92 12.64
CA PRO A 805 -19.84 13.44 13.42
C PRO A 805 -18.52 13.51 12.67
N ILE A 806 -18.49 13.22 11.35
CA ILE A 806 -17.25 13.28 10.57
C ILE A 806 -16.71 14.73 10.47
N ARG A 807 -17.60 15.72 10.42
CA ARG A 807 -17.19 17.13 10.42
C ARG A 807 -16.45 17.51 11.68
N THR A 808 -16.92 17.05 12.86
CA THR A 808 -16.25 17.28 14.14
C THR A 808 -14.87 16.63 14.15
N LEU A 809 -14.77 15.38 13.68
CA LEU A 809 -13.51 14.64 13.61
C LEU A 809 -12.49 15.35 12.70
N VAL A 810 -12.89 15.67 11.48
CA VAL A 810 -11.98 16.22 10.47
C VAL A 810 -11.52 17.64 10.85
N THR A 811 -12.42 18.48 11.39
CA THR A 811 -12.04 19.83 11.82
C THR A 811 -11.09 19.82 13.01
N ALA A 812 -11.28 18.89 13.95
CA ALA A 812 -10.37 18.70 15.09
C ALA A 812 -8.96 18.24 14.63
N ASP A 813 -8.88 17.23 13.78
CA ASP A 813 -7.61 16.76 13.24
C ASP A 813 -6.94 17.85 12.35
N THR A 814 -7.73 18.63 11.59
CA THR A 814 -7.22 19.76 10.78
C THR A 814 -6.57 20.84 11.67
N ALA A 815 -7.17 21.18 12.81
CA ALA A 815 -6.60 22.19 13.73
C ALA A 815 -5.21 21.76 14.23
N ILE A 816 -5.06 20.49 14.62
CA ILE A 816 -3.79 19.95 15.09
C ILE A 816 -2.75 19.89 13.96
N ALA A 817 -3.13 19.40 12.78
CA ALA A 817 -2.23 19.29 11.64
C ALA A 817 -1.69 20.66 11.19
N LEU A 818 -2.55 21.69 11.15
CA LEU A 818 -2.15 23.07 10.83
C LEU A 818 -1.23 23.68 11.89
N ALA A 819 -1.48 23.42 13.17
CA ALA A 819 -0.60 23.89 14.26
C ALA A 819 0.78 23.23 14.18
N LEU A 820 0.84 21.92 13.91
CA LEU A 820 2.09 21.19 13.67
C LEU A 820 2.85 21.69 12.43
N ALA A 821 2.12 22.14 11.40
CA ALA A 821 2.69 22.73 10.19
C ALA A 821 3.06 24.22 10.32
N ASP A 822 2.98 24.78 11.53
CA ASP A 822 3.24 26.20 11.83
C ASP A 822 2.35 27.19 11.03
N ARG A 823 1.09 26.79 10.83
CA ARG A 823 0.06 27.58 10.14
C ARG A 823 -1.00 28.11 11.14
N TRP A 824 -0.56 28.93 12.11
CA TRP A 824 -1.30 29.28 13.31
C TRP A 824 -2.64 29.99 13.05
N GLU A 825 -2.70 30.96 12.15
CA GLU A 825 -3.96 31.64 11.81
C GLU A 825 -5.01 30.64 11.29
N ALA A 826 -4.61 29.75 10.42
CA ALA A 826 -5.48 28.70 9.88
C ALA A 826 -5.84 27.65 10.95
N ALA A 827 -4.88 27.33 11.83
CA ALA A 827 -5.08 26.38 12.94
C ALA A 827 -6.12 26.88 13.94
N GLU A 828 -6.03 28.14 14.35
CA GLU A 828 -7.00 28.78 15.23
C GLU A 828 -8.40 28.80 14.61
N ALA A 829 -8.49 29.16 13.32
CA ALA A 829 -9.76 29.15 12.61
C ALA A 829 -10.35 27.71 12.51
N ALA A 830 -9.52 26.69 12.32
CA ALA A 830 -9.96 25.28 12.32
C ALA A 830 -10.38 24.81 13.74
N TYR A 831 -9.66 25.25 14.76
CA TYR A 831 -9.99 24.99 16.16
C TYR A 831 -11.38 25.52 16.52
N GLU A 832 -11.72 26.77 16.16
CA GLU A 832 -13.05 27.33 16.38
C GLU A 832 -14.14 26.62 15.57
N ARG A 833 -13.85 26.17 14.34
CA ARG A 833 -14.77 25.35 13.55
C ARG A 833 -15.03 23.99 14.22
N ALA A 834 -14.00 23.38 14.84
CA ALA A 834 -14.16 22.12 15.56
C ALA A 834 -15.14 22.26 16.75
N PHE A 835 -15.08 23.36 17.50
CA PHE A 835 -16.06 23.64 18.55
C PHE A 835 -17.47 23.93 18.00
N THR A 836 -17.59 24.58 16.85
CA THR A 836 -18.88 24.80 16.18
C THR A 836 -19.48 23.45 15.73
N ALA A 837 -18.69 22.58 15.10
CA ALA A 837 -19.12 21.25 14.70
C ALA A 837 -19.48 20.37 15.91
N HIS A 838 -18.72 20.48 17.02
CA HIS A 838 -19.02 19.79 18.27
C HIS A 838 -20.37 20.23 18.88
N ALA A 839 -20.76 21.47 18.74
CA ALA A 839 -22.07 21.94 19.21
C ALA A 839 -23.23 21.29 18.42
N GLU A 840 -23.02 20.94 17.15
CA GLU A 840 -24.00 20.25 16.29
C GLU A 840 -23.98 18.74 16.53
N ALA A 841 -22.78 18.14 16.60
CA ALA A 841 -22.57 16.71 16.84
C ALA A 841 -21.54 16.50 17.97
N PRO A 842 -22.02 16.39 19.25
CA PRO A 842 -21.14 16.32 20.41
C PRO A 842 -20.22 15.09 20.38
N ASN A 843 -18.90 15.34 20.50
CA ASN A 843 -17.87 14.33 20.69
C ASN A 843 -16.86 14.82 21.75
N PRO A 844 -17.21 14.74 23.06
CA PRO A 844 -16.36 15.24 24.13
C PRO A 844 -14.96 14.62 24.17
N PRO A 845 -14.77 13.27 23.98
CA PRO A 845 -13.44 12.65 23.98
C PRO A 845 -12.50 13.26 22.94
N LEU A 846 -13.00 13.47 21.73
CA LEU A 846 -12.23 14.05 20.63
C LEU A 846 -11.83 15.50 20.89
N ILE A 847 -12.79 16.31 21.31
CA ILE A 847 -12.57 17.76 21.52
C ILE A 847 -11.66 18.02 22.71
N VAL A 848 -11.80 17.28 23.81
CA VAL A 848 -10.90 17.42 24.96
C VAL A 848 -9.46 17.04 24.57
N ARG A 849 -9.29 15.96 23.83
CA ARG A 849 -7.97 15.54 23.33
C ARG A 849 -7.36 16.57 22.38
N MET A 850 -8.14 17.06 21.40
CA MET A 850 -7.72 18.15 20.49
C MET A 850 -7.29 19.37 21.31
N THR A 851 -8.09 19.80 22.25
CA THR A 851 -7.85 21.02 23.04
C THR A 851 -6.58 20.91 23.88
N ARG A 852 -6.33 19.75 24.53
CA ARG A 852 -5.10 19.50 25.28
C ARG A 852 -3.86 19.54 24.37
N GLU A 853 -3.95 18.95 23.18
CA GLU A 853 -2.83 18.94 22.24
C GLU A 853 -2.60 20.33 21.63
N PHE A 854 -3.66 21.04 21.27
CA PHE A 854 -3.57 22.40 20.78
C PHE A 854 -2.94 23.35 21.82
N ALA A 855 -3.32 23.23 23.10
CA ALA A 855 -2.69 23.98 24.19
C ALA A 855 -1.19 23.67 24.32
N ARG A 856 -0.78 22.40 24.20
CA ARG A 856 0.63 22.02 24.20
C ARG A 856 1.40 22.68 23.06
N LEU A 857 0.85 22.65 21.85
CA LEU A 857 1.48 23.21 20.66
C LEU A 857 1.57 24.73 20.75
N THR A 858 0.52 25.38 21.26
CA THR A 858 0.51 26.87 21.49
C THR A 858 1.61 27.28 22.45
N ALA A 859 1.75 26.60 23.59
CA ALA A 859 2.80 26.87 24.55
C ALA A 859 4.20 26.68 23.96
N ALA A 860 4.42 25.59 23.22
CA ALA A 860 5.71 25.28 22.61
C ALA A 860 6.11 26.28 21.51
N ALA A 861 5.16 26.75 20.70
CA ALA A 861 5.44 27.63 19.56
C ALA A 861 5.61 29.12 19.94
N ARG A 862 4.91 29.57 20.99
CA ARG A 862 4.89 30.99 21.37
C ARG A 862 5.62 31.28 22.68
N GLU A 863 6.26 30.25 23.27
CA GLU A 863 7.01 30.36 24.52
C GLU A 863 6.25 31.15 25.62
N ALA A 864 6.85 32.18 26.20
CA ALA A 864 6.25 32.94 27.28
C ALA A 864 4.92 33.66 26.90
N GLU A 865 4.79 34.08 25.63
CA GLU A 865 3.54 34.73 25.14
C GLU A 865 2.39 33.73 24.94
N GLY A 866 2.71 32.44 24.67
CA GLY A 866 1.73 31.38 24.44
C GLY A 866 1.14 30.74 25.70
N VAL A 867 1.70 31.03 26.87
CA VAL A 867 1.29 30.39 28.14
C VAL A 867 -0.17 30.70 28.52
N GLU A 868 -0.56 31.97 28.49
CA GLU A 868 -1.93 32.35 28.85
C GLU A 868 -2.97 31.82 27.83
N ASP A 869 -2.62 31.79 26.54
CA ASP A 869 -3.48 31.23 25.51
C ASP A 869 -3.64 29.71 25.72
N ALA A 870 -2.55 28.98 26.01
CA ALA A 870 -2.60 27.57 26.32
C ALA A 870 -3.44 27.24 27.57
N LEU A 871 -3.35 28.08 28.61
CA LEU A 871 -4.19 27.96 29.82
C LEU A 871 -5.67 28.23 29.51
N ALA A 872 -5.96 29.20 28.62
CA ALA A 872 -7.32 29.47 28.14
C ALA A 872 -7.90 28.31 27.36
N HIS A 873 -7.11 27.64 26.51
CA HIS A 873 -7.53 26.41 25.83
C HIS A 873 -7.86 25.31 26.83
N LEU A 874 -7.00 25.05 27.81
CA LEU A 874 -7.25 24.05 28.85
C LEU A 874 -8.50 24.34 29.71
N ALA A 875 -8.83 25.62 29.93
CA ALA A 875 -10.08 26.00 30.57
C ALA A 875 -11.32 25.67 29.71
N ARG A 876 -11.20 25.73 28.38
CA ARG A 876 -12.26 25.25 27.46
C ARG A 876 -12.43 23.73 27.53
N ALA A 877 -11.35 22.98 27.72
CA ALA A 877 -11.45 21.51 27.92
C ALA A 877 -12.20 21.21 29.23
N ASP A 878 -11.94 21.95 30.31
CA ASP A 878 -12.71 21.81 31.56
C ASP A 878 -14.21 22.08 31.34
N ALA A 879 -14.55 23.11 30.57
CA ALA A 879 -15.95 23.46 30.29
C ALA A 879 -16.66 22.34 29.49
N VAL A 880 -15.95 21.67 28.57
CA VAL A 880 -16.48 20.49 27.83
C VAL A 880 -16.70 19.32 28.79
N LEU A 881 -15.75 19.04 29.69
CA LEU A 881 -15.84 17.97 30.68
C LEU A 881 -16.94 18.22 31.72
N ASP A 882 -17.18 19.47 32.10
CA ASP A 882 -18.24 19.83 33.05
C ASP A 882 -19.66 19.64 32.48
N ALA A 883 -19.78 19.65 31.16
CA ALA A 883 -21.04 19.37 30.47
C ALA A 883 -21.35 17.87 30.31
N VAL A 884 -20.38 17.00 30.58
CA VAL A 884 -20.53 15.54 30.43
C VAL A 884 -20.91 14.92 31.78
N PRO A 885 -21.95 14.04 31.86
CA PRO A 885 -22.25 13.30 33.10
C PRO A 885 -21.05 12.44 33.55
N ALA A 886 -20.82 12.36 34.84
CA ALA A 886 -19.68 11.65 35.42
C ALA A 886 -19.74 10.11 35.16
N ASP A 887 -20.92 9.59 34.87
CA ASP A 887 -21.25 8.21 34.59
C ASP A 887 -21.53 7.92 33.08
N ALA A 888 -21.06 8.82 32.18
CA ALA A 888 -21.23 8.65 30.76
C ALA A 888 -20.57 7.33 30.28
N GLU A 889 -21.37 6.47 29.64
CA GLU A 889 -20.86 5.18 29.13
C GLU A 889 -19.77 5.41 28.07
N GLY A 890 -18.68 4.63 28.17
CA GLY A 890 -17.59 4.64 27.22
C GLY A 890 -16.64 5.85 27.30
N PHE A 891 -16.83 6.76 28.28
CA PHE A 891 -15.96 7.93 28.46
C PHE A 891 -15.56 8.15 29.93
N ALA A 892 -14.27 7.90 30.22
CA ALA A 892 -13.70 8.07 31.55
C ALA A 892 -13.42 9.56 31.85
N VAL A 893 -14.45 10.31 32.25
CA VAL A 893 -14.36 11.76 32.56
C VAL A 893 -13.27 12.05 33.60
N TRP A 894 -13.09 11.19 34.61
CA TRP A 894 -12.03 11.33 35.62
C TRP A 894 -10.64 11.28 34.98
N TYR A 895 -10.42 10.40 33.99
CA TYR A 895 -9.13 10.28 33.30
C TYR A 895 -8.82 11.54 32.53
N GLU A 896 -9.74 12.00 31.68
CA GLU A 896 -9.53 13.17 30.84
C GLU A 896 -9.36 14.46 31.68
N ARG A 897 -10.09 14.57 32.77
CA ARG A 897 -9.93 15.71 33.71
C ARG A 897 -8.53 15.69 34.36
N GLY A 898 -8.07 14.52 34.81
CA GLY A 898 -6.71 14.35 35.32
C GLY A 898 -5.64 14.72 34.30
N GLU A 899 -5.83 14.34 33.05
CA GLU A 899 -4.95 14.69 31.96
C GLU A 899 -4.95 16.20 31.61
N VAL A 900 -6.08 16.90 31.74
CA VAL A 900 -6.15 18.36 31.59
C VAL A 900 -5.32 19.04 32.69
N HIS A 901 -5.47 18.64 33.95
CA HIS A 901 -4.65 19.15 35.07
C HIS A 901 -3.17 18.86 34.86
N TYR A 902 -2.83 17.62 34.44
CA TYR A 902 -1.45 17.23 34.15
C TYR A 902 -0.83 18.08 33.03
N ARG A 903 -1.58 18.35 31.94
CA ARG A 903 -1.14 19.23 30.87
C ARG A 903 -0.94 20.65 31.33
N ARG A 904 -1.87 21.17 32.16
CA ARG A 904 -1.76 22.53 32.74
C ARG A 904 -0.53 22.65 33.64
N ALA A 905 -0.23 21.65 34.47
CA ALA A 905 0.97 21.61 35.29
C ALA A 905 2.25 21.65 34.40
N ARG A 906 2.27 20.98 33.27
CA ARG A 906 3.40 21.03 32.34
C ARG A 906 3.59 22.43 31.72
N VAL A 907 2.54 23.03 31.21
CA VAL A 907 2.58 24.39 30.65
C VAL A 907 3.09 25.41 31.69
N LEU A 908 2.62 25.31 32.91
CA LEU A 908 3.05 26.18 34.02
C LEU A 908 4.50 25.95 34.43
N THR A 909 5.01 24.69 34.31
CA THR A 909 6.41 24.37 34.60
C THR A 909 7.33 24.96 33.55
N GLU A 910 6.97 24.88 32.26
CA GLU A 910 7.70 25.51 31.16
C GLU A 910 7.77 27.04 31.30
N ALA A 911 6.73 27.64 31.91
CA ALA A 911 6.65 29.05 32.25
C ALA A 911 7.32 29.42 33.59
N GLU A 912 8.06 28.49 34.22
CA GLU A 912 8.70 28.65 35.55
C GLU A 912 7.72 29.02 36.69
N ARG A 913 6.42 28.80 36.53
CA ARG A 913 5.36 29.02 37.53
C ARG A 913 5.20 27.81 38.45
N PHE A 914 6.27 27.39 39.10
CA PHE A 914 6.40 26.10 39.76
C PHE A 914 5.40 25.86 40.92
N GLU A 915 5.01 26.86 41.67
CA GLU A 915 4.00 26.69 42.76
C GLU A 915 2.61 26.38 42.17
N GLU A 916 2.22 27.06 41.09
CA GLU A 916 0.98 26.80 40.39
C GLU A 916 1.03 25.44 39.66
N ALA A 917 2.16 25.10 39.06
CA ALA A 917 2.39 23.79 38.43
C ALA A 917 2.24 22.65 39.43
N LEU A 918 2.77 22.81 40.65
CA LEU A 918 2.64 21.79 41.68
C LEU A 918 1.17 21.63 42.13
N ALA A 919 0.45 22.73 42.27
CA ALA A 919 -0.98 22.68 42.62
C ALA A 919 -1.82 21.92 41.58
N GLU A 920 -1.56 22.15 40.29
CA GLU A 920 -2.22 21.45 39.19
C GLU A 920 -1.79 19.97 39.11
N ALA A 921 -0.53 19.65 39.37
CA ALA A 921 -0.05 18.26 39.43
C ALA A 921 -0.71 17.48 40.59
N GLU A 922 -0.92 18.13 41.75
CA GLU A 922 -1.65 17.59 42.90
C GLU A 922 -3.15 17.37 42.57
N ALA A 923 -3.76 18.31 41.83
CA ALA A 923 -5.14 18.12 41.35
C ALA A 923 -5.24 16.91 40.40
N ALA A 924 -4.28 16.74 39.47
CA ALA A 924 -4.22 15.57 38.62
C ALA A 924 -4.12 14.26 39.43
N ILE A 925 -3.25 14.22 40.45
CA ILE A 925 -3.09 13.06 41.33
C ILE A 925 -4.42 12.73 42.04
N ALA A 926 -5.12 13.75 42.56
CA ALA A 926 -6.37 13.56 43.25
C ALA A 926 -7.49 13.05 42.35
N VAL A 927 -7.56 13.57 41.11
CA VAL A 927 -8.58 13.14 40.14
C VAL A 927 -8.31 11.71 39.66
N HIS A 928 -7.06 11.37 39.35
CA HIS A 928 -6.70 10.01 38.96
C HIS A 928 -6.93 8.97 40.06
N GLU A 929 -6.81 9.36 41.33
CA GLU A 929 -7.14 8.48 42.46
C GLU A 929 -8.60 8.01 42.44
N GLY A 930 -9.52 8.82 41.90
CA GLY A 930 -10.93 8.45 41.71
C GLY A 930 -11.17 7.34 40.71
N GLY A 931 -10.20 7.03 39.84
CA GLY A 931 -10.24 5.93 38.85
C GLY A 931 -9.94 4.53 39.40
N GLY A 932 -9.68 4.40 40.74
CA GLY A 932 -9.39 3.11 41.36
C GLY A 932 -8.16 2.43 40.76
N GLU A 933 -8.29 1.13 40.43
CA GLU A 933 -7.17 0.36 39.84
C GLU A 933 -6.71 0.91 38.50
N HIS A 934 -7.64 1.35 37.66
CA HIS A 934 -7.30 1.96 36.34
C HIS A 934 -6.62 3.33 36.48
N GLY A 935 -6.81 4.03 37.60
CA GLY A 935 -6.19 5.32 37.89
C GLY A 935 -4.75 5.23 38.41
N GLU A 936 -4.24 4.06 38.80
CA GLU A 936 -2.94 3.95 39.47
C GLU A 936 -1.75 4.34 38.57
N LEU A 937 -1.74 3.97 37.27
CA LEU A 937 -0.66 4.31 36.36
C LEU A 937 -0.63 5.82 36.01
N PRO A 938 -1.73 6.45 35.55
CA PRO A 938 -1.73 7.89 35.31
C PRO A 938 -1.47 8.71 36.59
N ARG A 939 -1.95 8.25 37.75
CA ARG A 939 -1.61 8.85 39.04
C ARG A 939 -0.13 8.79 39.36
N ALA A 940 0.54 7.63 39.10
CA ALA A 940 1.96 7.46 39.32
C ALA A 940 2.79 8.42 38.47
N GLU A 941 2.38 8.66 37.21
CA GLU A 941 3.02 9.62 36.31
C GLU A 941 2.83 11.07 36.80
N ALA A 942 1.61 11.42 37.22
CA ALA A 942 1.36 12.74 37.83
C ALA A 942 2.19 12.97 39.11
N VAL A 943 2.35 11.94 39.96
CA VAL A 943 3.25 11.97 41.12
C VAL A 943 4.71 12.17 40.75
N ARG A 944 5.17 11.46 39.71
CA ARG A 944 6.55 11.63 39.18
C ARG A 944 6.79 13.06 38.74
N PHE A 945 5.82 13.63 38.01
CA PHE A 945 5.91 15.01 37.55
C PHE A 945 5.87 16.02 38.72
N ALA A 946 4.97 15.85 39.69
CA ALA A 946 4.93 16.68 40.89
C ALA A 946 6.28 16.67 41.65
N ALA A 947 6.91 15.49 41.78
CA ALA A 947 8.23 15.38 42.38
C ALA A 947 9.34 16.08 41.57
N LEU A 948 9.24 16.12 40.25
CA LEU A 948 10.16 16.91 39.40
C LEU A 948 9.99 18.41 39.63
N VAL A 949 8.76 18.90 39.75
CA VAL A 949 8.48 20.30 40.04
C VAL A 949 8.98 20.67 41.45
N GLU A 950 8.71 19.83 42.46
CA GLU A 950 9.23 20.04 43.84
C GLU A 950 10.76 20.05 43.88
N GLY A 951 11.41 19.04 43.32
CA GLY A 951 12.84 18.83 43.41
C GLY A 951 13.67 19.78 42.55
N ASN A 952 13.28 19.98 41.30
CA ASN A 952 14.01 20.79 40.31
C ASN A 952 13.52 22.25 40.26
N GLY A 953 12.22 22.46 40.29
CA GLY A 953 11.63 23.82 40.20
C GLY A 953 11.68 24.57 41.52
N LEU A 954 11.25 23.95 42.60
CA LEU A 954 11.13 24.61 43.93
C LEU A 954 12.30 24.34 44.88
N GLY A 955 13.24 23.46 44.50
CA GLY A 955 14.37 23.10 45.36
C GLY A 955 13.98 22.27 46.59
N ARG A 956 12.74 21.76 46.65
CA ARG A 956 12.20 20.97 47.79
C ARG A 956 12.55 19.46 47.66
N THR A 957 13.82 19.18 47.56
CA THR A 957 14.31 17.79 47.28
C THR A 957 13.84 16.80 48.36
N GLY A 958 13.71 17.24 49.61
CA GLY A 958 13.23 16.35 50.69
C GLY A 958 11.78 15.92 50.54
N ASP A 959 10.92 16.84 50.09
CA ASP A 959 9.48 16.58 49.86
C ASP A 959 9.31 15.67 48.66
N ALA A 960 10.09 15.90 47.56
CA ALA A 960 10.12 15.05 46.38
C ALA A 960 10.51 13.60 46.70
N ILE A 961 11.55 13.39 47.53
CA ILE A 961 12.00 12.06 47.97
C ILE A 961 10.89 11.36 48.78
N ALA A 962 10.22 12.07 49.68
CA ALA A 962 9.15 11.51 50.51
C ALA A 962 7.93 11.12 49.66
N ARG A 963 7.55 11.97 48.70
CA ARG A 963 6.47 11.72 47.71
C ARG A 963 6.76 10.48 46.87
N LEU A 964 7.95 10.39 46.24
CA LEU A 964 8.38 9.27 45.43
C LEU A 964 8.44 7.96 46.22
N THR A 965 8.93 7.99 47.47
CA THR A 965 9.00 6.81 48.35
C THR A 965 7.60 6.23 48.60
N THR A 966 6.64 7.12 48.92
CA THR A 966 5.25 6.72 49.20
C THR A 966 4.59 6.13 47.97
N ALA A 967 4.77 6.78 46.81
CA ALA A 967 4.16 6.38 45.54
C ALA A 967 4.75 5.06 45.01
N ALA A 968 6.05 4.86 45.07
CA ALA A 968 6.69 3.60 44.68
C ALA A 968 6.19 2.42 45.52
N ALA A 969 6.03 2.60 46.85
CA ALA A 969 5.46 1.58 47.72
C ALA A 969 3.99 1.27 47.40
N ARG A 970 3.21 2.27 46.97
CA ARG A 970 1.82 2.09 46.52
C ARG A 970 1.74 1.33 45.19
N CYS A 971 2.54 1.71 44.17
CA CYS A 971 2.58 1.03 42.88
C CYS A 971 2.93 -0.45 43.02
N ARG A 972 3.88 -0.82 43.91
CA ARG A 972 4.21 -2.22 44.18
C ARG A 972 3.03 -2.99 44.78
N ARG A 973 2.28 -2.38 45.68
CA ARG A 973 1.08 -3.01 46.27
C ARG A 973 -0.06 -3.15 45.26
N ALA A 974 -0.17 -2.24 44.31
CA ALA A 974 -1.15 -2.28 43.25
C ALA A 974 -0.77 -3.19 42.05
N GLY A 975 0.38 -3.87 42.12
CA GLY A 975 0.82 -4.79 41.06
C GLY A 975 1.51 -4.14 39.86
N HIS A 976 2.03 -2.91 40.03
CA HIS A 976 2.75 -2.14 39.00
C HIS A 976 4.24 -1.97 39.34
N PRO A 977 5.08 -3.04 39.29
CA PRO A 977 6.47 -2.98 39.68
C PRO A 977 7.33 -2.07 38.77
N GLU A 978 6.99 -1.98 37.47
CA GLU A 978 7.72 -1.14 36.51
C GLU A 978 7.54 0.34 36.82
N ALA A 979 6.31 0.80 37.06
CA ALA A 979 6.04 2.16 37.51
C ALA A 979 6.75 2.49 38.84
N ALA A 980 6.79 1.55 39.77
CA ALA A 980 7.55 1.71 41.02
C ALA A 980 9.04 1.85 40.76
N GLN A 981 9.61 1.12 39.81
CA GLN A 981 11.01 1.22 39.43
C GLN A 981 11.38 2.59 38.85
N VAL A 982 10.51 3.15 37.98
CA VAL A 982 10.70 4.51 37.43
C VAL A 982 10.73 5.56 38.55
N LEU A 983 9.79 5.46 39.51
CA LEU A 983 9.73 6.36 40.65
C LEU A 983 10.96 6.24 41.57
N ASP A 984 11.45 5.00 41.80
CA ASP A 984 12.64 4.75 42.58
C ASP A 984 13.93 5.24 41.90
N ALA A 985 14.01 5.15 40.56
CA ALA A 985 15.15 5.69 39.82
C ALA A 985 15.28 7.20 40.02
N LEU A 986 14.18 7.95 39.87
CA LEU A 986 14.16 9.40 40.12
C LEU A 986 14.49 9.73 41.58
N ARG A 987 13.97 8.93 42.53
CA ARG A 987 14.30 9.09 43.94
C ARG A 987 15.78 8.91 44.22
N GLN A 988 16.45 7.91 43.60
CA GLN A 988 17.90 7.67 43.73
C GLN A 988 18.70 8.83 43.15
N ASP A 989 18.28 9.40 42.04
CA ASP A 989 18.92 10.59 41.47
C ASP A 989 18.93 11.76 42.44
N TYR A 990 17.78 12.00 43.15
CA TYR A 990 17.72 13.04 44.15
C TYR A 990 18.56 12.74 45.40
N LEU A 991 18.63 11.49 45.83
CA LEU A 991 19.48 11.08 46.96
C LEU A 991 20.98 11.19 46.65
N ALA A 992 21.37 11.04 45.37
CA ALA A 992 22.76 11.13 44.93
C ALA A 992 23.29 12.57 44.78
N ARG A 993 22.40 13.56 44.76
CA ARG A 993 22.77 14.98 44.62
C ARG A 993 23.50 15.44 45.91
N PRO A 994 24.60 16.21 45.80
CA PRO A 994 25.20 16.83 46.98
C PRO A 994 24.17 17.63 47.74
N ARG A 995 24.13 17.49 49.05
CA ARG A 995 23.37 18.40 49.93
C ARG A 995 24.15 19.69 50.04
N ASP A 996 23.64 20.75 49.44
CA ASP A 996 24.16 22.10 49.71
C ASP A 996 23.96 22.52 51.19
#